data_a002688125b2151922cb891c1a81fe69
#
_entry.id   a002688125b2151922cb891c1a81fe69
#
_cell.length_a   1.000
_cell.length_b   1.000
_cell.length_c   1.000
_cell.angle_alpha   90.00
_cell.angle_beta   90.00
_cell.angle_gamma   90.00
#
_symmetry.space_group_name_H-M   'P 1'
#
loop_
_entity.id
_entity.type
_entity.pdbx_description
1 polymer ?
#
loop_
_entity_poly.entity_id
_entity_poly.type
_entity_poly.pdbx_seq_one_letter_code
_entity_poly.pdbx_strand_id
1 'polypeptide(L)'
;YLLKLRRCIQTRTPMIILCLLLFSTLPTAGSVSLFPPGQETSDDDQVTICVVAEQSQEPLTGAVVRCEGVNPAITDTEGRCVIKLKHGANKLKVTVSYIGYKTFTRLVTIPEDRKITLQLKDDSKQLDNVTVTALQRHTSVLQQSSAISQEALEKGGATSLAKLLETIPGVSSISTGNTIAKPVIQGMHSSRILLMNNGVRLESQSWGADHAPELDYTGSSMVEVVKGAECIRYGFGAMGGVVLLNDAPLPYGNKALKVNGNVNLGYDTNARGLSSSASVETGYKKFGLRLHGMYTKGGDYHTADYVLNNTGYNTISLSALAGYQGKKITATVFSSIYYQRSGIYYASKVSDIAQLIKRFEYGRPDPETIKPFSYEIKPPFQQSQHVTLKGELKWDINKNHQLDVTLSFQENLRQEFENRKKTQWSWIPMQDLILKTYKFDVLWHAKWKLWKMTTDAGLSNTYQTNYNYPGTKQPAFVPNFAALSMGGYFLHKAEFGKLQCALGMRYDFRVLSVNGYSSLSNYTYYDDFKLYSNFTMSFATHYQFNDKWDARANIGWSWRPPDINELYAIGLQDGSYWVVGNKNLASERGYKLVLGTRYRNTWLSVEPSFFFQRINSYIYDHIGEGKDRFHNHPSGKYPKFIYDQDDVKLYGGDIEATVKPIDRLTFVAKGEWMFARNITHNDWLPFMPSDRYGLSATYDLPLTKDYKYRSTLSLSGIYVTKQTRFDPDKDLVPDSPPAYFLLNGTAEFRIALPMKRELKFMIVGENILNALYKEYTDRFRYYAHERGANFSLRTLFKF
;
A
#
# COMPACT_ATOMS: atom_id res chain seq x y z
N TYR A 1 -2.41 20.98 -31.59
CA TYR A 1 -2.87 20.21 -30.40
C TYR A 1 -3.63 18.95 -30.84
N LEU A 2 -4.63 19.06 -31.74
CA LEU A 2 -5.37 17.92 -32.28
C LEU A 2 -4.54 16.96 -33.15
N LEU A 3 -3.50 17.45 -33.83
CA LEU A 3 -2.55 16.65 -34.62
C LEU A 3 -1.60 15.80 -33.74
N LYS A 4 -1.20 16.27 -32.55
CA LYS A 4 -0.40 15.48 -31.60
C LYS A 4 -1.23 14.38 -30.90
N LEU A 5 -2.51 14.65 -30.62
CA LEU A 5 -3.43 13.61 -30.11
C LEU A 5 -3.68 12.51 -31.16
N ARG A 6 -3.81 12.87 -32.44
CA ARG A 6 -3.95 11.88 -33.52
C ARG A 6 -2.73 10.97 -33.69
N ARG A 7 -1.53 11.49 -33.54
CA ARG A 7 -0.29 10.67 -33.58
C ARG A 7 -0.15 9.72 -32.38
N CYS A 8 -0.54 10.17 -31.18
CA CYS A 8 -0.57 9.27 -30.00
C CYS A 8 -1.62 8.15 -30.12
N ILE A 9 -2.76 8.43 -30.75
CA ILE A 9 -3.85 7.45 -30.91
C ILE A 9 -3.53 6.48 -32.05
N GLN A 10 -2.89 6.90 -33.14
CA GLN A 10 -2.64 6.02 -34.28
C GLN A 10 -1.51 5.00 -34.12
N THR A 11 -0.57 5.21 -33.17
CA THR A 11 0.52 4.25 -32.93
C THR A 11 0.27 3.29 -31.77
N ARG A 12 -0.83 3.43 -31.02
CA ARG A 12 -1.10 2.65 -29.81
C ARG A 12 -2.41 1.84 -29.82
N THR A 13 -3.20 1.95 -30.88
CA THR A 13 -4.52 1.30 -30.99
C THR A 13 -4.54 -0.25 -31.15
N PRO A 14 -3.49 -0.95 -31.59
CA PRO A 14 -3.63 -2.39 -31.80
C PRO A 14 -3.64 -3.21 -30.49
N MET A 15 -3.16 -2.68 -29.36
CA MET A 15 -3.06 -3.47 -28.12
C MET A 15 -4.34 -3.44 -27.27
N ILE A 16 -5.13 -2.37 -27.35
CA ILE A 16 -6.43 -2.28 -26.64
C ILE A 16 -7.50 -3.11 -27.35
N ILE A 17 -7.46 -3.18 -28.67
CA ILE A 17 -8.39 -3.99 -29.47
C ILE A 17 -8.07 -5.49 -29.35
N LEU A 18 -6.81 -5.88 -29.14
CA LEU A 18 -6.43 -7.28 -28.94
C LEU A 18 -6.96 -7.85 -27.62
N CYS A 19 -7.09 -7.06 -26.57
CA CYS A 19 -7.71 -7.49 -25.30
C CYS A 19 -9.22 -7.69 -25.40
N LEU A 20 -9.92 -7.00 -26.31
CA LEU A 20 -11.36 -7.14 -26.52
C LEU A 20 -11.72 -8.27 -27.49
N LEU A 21 -10.82 -8.63 -28.41
CA LEU A 21 -11.07 -9.68 -29.42
C LEU A 21 -10.74 -11.10 -28.94
N LEU A 22 -10.02 -11.29 -27.84
CA LEU A 22 -9.75 -12.61 -27.25
C LEU A 22 -10.95 -13.26 -26.55
N PHE A 23 -12.06 -12.56 -26.42
CA PHE A 23 -13.27 -13.08 -25.78
C PHE A 23 -14.35 -13.60 -26.76
N SER A 24 -14.14 -13.54 -28.07
CA SER A 24 -15.20 -13.83 -29.05
C SER A 24 -15.19 -15.23 -29.69
N THR A 25 -14.29 -16.15 -29.31
CA THR A 25 -14.27 -17.50 -29.86
C THR A 25 -14.14 -18.57 -28.78
N LEU A 26 -15.26 -19.00 -28.23
CA LEU A 26 -15.37 -20.28 -27.53
C LEU A 26 -16.43 -21.15 -28.20
N PRO A 27 -16.08 -22.37 -28.61
CA PRO A 27 -17.05 -23.27 -29.17
C PRO A 27 -17.94 -23.88 -28.10
N THR A 28 -19.23 -23.98 -28.42
CA THR A 28 -20.25 -24.71 -27.69
C THR A 28 -20.03 -26.21 -27.82
N ALA A 29 -19.69 -26.87 -26.68
CA ALA A 29 -19.68 -28.34 -26.63
C ALA A 29 -20.85 -28.87 -25.80
N GLY A 30 -21.55 -29.81 -26.41
CA GLY A 30 -22.78 -30.36 -25.90
C GLY A 30 -22.65 -31.27 -24.67
N SER A 31 -23.73 -31.36 -23.97
CA SER A 31 -23.98 -32.18 -22.81
C SER A 31 -24.03 -33.66 -23.10
N VAL A 32 -23.27 -34.47 -22.37
CA VAL A 32 -23.56 -35.91 -22.19
C VAL A 32 -23.57 -36.20 -20.71
N SER A 33 -24.72 -36.65 -20.21
CA SER A 33 -24.95 -37.13 -18.86
C SER A 33 -24.71 -38.64 -18.80
N LEU A 34 -23.92 -39.08 -17.85
CA LEU A 34 -23.87 -40.48 -17.41
C LEU A 34 -23.64 -40.53 -15.89
N PHE A 35 -24.69 -40.91 -15.16
CA PHE A 35 -24.61 -41.37 -13.79
C PHE A 35 -24.94 -42.85 -13.73
N PRO A 36 -24.24 -43.69 -12.97
CA PRO A 36 -24.71 -44.97 -12.55
C PRO A 36 -25.47 -44.87 -11.21
N PRO A 37 -26.43 -45.77 -10.92
CA PRO A 37 -27.33 -45.65 -9.77
C PRO A 37 -26.63 -46.08 -8.47
N GLY A 38 -27.00 -45.37 -7.37
CA GLY A 38 -26.46 -45.59 -6.05
C GLY A 38 -27.18 -46.73 -5.33
N GLN A 39 -26.44 -47.37 -4.45
CA GLN A 39 -26.96 -48.33 -3.45
C GLN A 39 -27.65 -47.55 -2.32
N GLU A 40 -28.87 -47.99 -2.01
CA GLU A 40 -29.63 -47.60 -0.83
C GLU A 40 -28.97 -48.19 0.45
N THR A 41 -28.66 -47.33 1.40
CA THR A 41 -28.29 -47.71 2.74
C THR A 41 -29.39 -47.26 3.72
N SER A 42 -29.79 -48.10 4.63
CA SER A 42 -30.85 -47.94 5.63
C SER A 42 -30.79 -46.60 6.37
N ASP A 43 -31.96 -45.97 6.52
CA ASP A 43 -32.17 -44.61 7.10
C ASP A 43 -31.94 -44.50 8.61
N ASP A 44 -31.54 -45.59 9.27
CA ASP A 44 -31.60 -45.74 10.75
C ASP A 44 -30.46 -45.09 11.54
N ASP A 45 -29.37 -44.67 10.90
CA ASP A 45 -28.19 -44.12 11.58
C ASP A 45 -27.83 -42.65 11.19
N GLN A 46 -28.83 -41.85 10.82
CA GLN A 46 -28.58 -40.46 10.39
C GLN A 46 -29.37 -39.44 11.22
N VAL A 47 -28.73 -38.32 11.55
CA VAL A 47 -29.32 -37.12 12.19
C VAL A 47 -29.16 -35.91 11.31
N THR A 48 -30.26 -35.21 11.06
CA THR A 48 -30.24 -33.92 10.34
C THR A 48 -30.15 -32.79 11.36
N ILE A 49 -29.10 -32.00 11.24
CA ILE A 49 -28.89 -30.79 12.04
C ILE A 49 -29.18 -29.59 11.15
N CYS A 50 -30.10 -28.73 11.57
CA CYS A 50 -30.38 -27.43 10.95
C CYS A 50 -29.76 -26.32 11.80
N VAL A 51 -29.01 -25.41 11.19
CA VAL A 51 -28.37 -24.30 11.87
C VAL A 51 -28.97 -22.99 11.36
N VAL A 52 -29.53 -22.20 12.27
CA VAL A 52 -30.18 -20.93 11.97
C VAL A 52 -29.62 -19.80 12.84
N ALA A 53 -29.71 -18.56 12.40
CA ALA A 53 -29.42 -17.39 13.20
C ALA A 53 -30.52 -17.21 14.29
N GLU A 54 -30.12 -16.92 15.53
CA GLU A 54 -31.10 -16.78 16.67
C GLU A 54 -32.07 -15.60 16.43
N GLN A 55 -31.61 -14.49 15.85
CA GLN A 55 -32.42 -13.29 15.68
C GLN A 55 -33.27 -13.27 14.40
N SER A 56 -32.69 -13.68 13.27
CA SER A 56 -33.39 -13.63 11.97
C SER A 56 -34.08 -14.94 11.60
N GLN A 57 -33.81 -16.03 12.30
CA GLN A 57 -34.26 -17.41 11.98
C GLN A 57 -33.84 -17.83 10.55
N GLU A 58 -32.93 -17.13 9.91
CA GLU A 58 -32.41 -17.46 8.58
C GLU A 58 -31.46 -18.66 8.63
N PRO A 59 -31.52 -19.57 7.66
CA PRO A 59 -30.60 -20.70 7.59
C PRO A 59 -29.16 -20.26 7.34
N LEU A 60 -28.23 -20.80 8.10
CA LEU A 60 -26.82 -20.49 7.99
C LEU A 60 -26.12 -21.50 7.08
N THR A 61 -25.98 -21.12 5.81
CA THR A 61 -25.27 -21.88 4.77
C THR A 61 -23.75 -21.86 4.99
N GLY A 62 -23.12 -23.05 5.05
CA GLY A 62 -21.67 -23.13 5.23
C GLY A 62 -21.22 -23.15 6.69
N ALA A 63 -22.14 -23.29 7.66
CA ALA A 63 -21.78 -23.48 9.05
C ALA A 63 -21.09 -24.84 9.25
N VAL A 64 -20.00 -24.86 10.00
CA VAL A 64 -19.23 -26.08 10.29
C VAL A 64 -19.80 -26.75 11.55
N VAL A 65 -20.34 -27.91 11.40
CA VAL A 65 -20.88 -28.76 12.48
C VAL A 65 -19.89 -29.86 12.80
N ARG A 66 -19.38 -29.86 14.03
CA ARG A 66 -18.47 -30.89 14.55
C ARG A 66 -19.15 -31.69 15.62
N CYS A 67 -19.11 -33.00 15.50
CA CYS A 67 -19.61 -33.93 16.47
C CYS A 67 -18.48 -34.86 16.92
N GLU A 68 -18.48 -35.19 18.20
CA GLU A 68 -17.40 -36.00 18.78
C GLU A 68 -17.43 -37.43 18.15
N GLY A 69 -16.29 -37.82 17.56
CA GLY A 69 -16.12 -39.12 16.91
C GLY A 69 -16.67 -39.27 15.48
N VAL A 70 -17.09 -38.14 14.86
CA VAL A 70 -17.59 -38.07 13.48
C VAL A 70 -16.87 -36.99 12.67
N ASN A 71 -16.72 -37.19 11.37
CA ASN A 71 -16.12 -36.17 10.48
C ASN A 71 -16.95 -34.87 10.47
N PRO A 72 -16.33 -33.70 10.48
CA PRO A 72 -17.04 -32.44 10.41
C PRO A 72 -17.92 -32.35 9.15
N ALA A 73 -19.17 -31.87 9.31
CA ALA A 73 -20.10 -31.59 8.22
C ALA A 73 -20.28 -30.08 8.03
N ILE A 74 -20.69 -29.70 6.83
CA ILE A 74 -20.97 -28.31 6.48
C ILE A 74 -22.44 -28.20 6.07
N THR A 75 -23.11 -27.15 6.55
CA THR A 75 -24.53 -26.94 6.23
C THR A 75 -24.73 -26.48 4.78
N ASP A 76 -25.79 -26.94 4.15
CA ASP A 76 -26.21 -26.57 2.80
C ASP A 76 -26.93 -25.21 2.74
N THR A 77 -27.53 -24.89 1.59
CA THR A 77 -28.25 -23.62 1.33
C THR A 77 -29.49 -23.43 2.22
N GLU A 78 -30.00 -24.50 2.81
CA GLU A 78 -31.14 -24.52 3.74
C GLU A 78 -30.68 -24.59 5.21
N GLY A 79 -29.38 -24.45 5.44
CA GLY A 79 -28.76 -24.51 6.77
C GLY A 79 -28.71 -25.93 7.36
N ARG A 80 -28.85 -26.97 6.55
CA ARG A 80 -28.95 -28.36 7.00
C ARG A 80 -27.66 -29.10 6.71
N CYS A 81 -27.30 -30.01 7.60
CA CYS A 81 -26.31 -31.05 7.35
C CYS A 81 -26.75 -32.38 7.93
N VAL A 82 -26.34 -33.48 7.31
CA VAL A 82 -26.63 -34.84 7.75
C VAL A 82 -25.37 -35.43 8.36
N ILE A 83 -25.52 -35.97 9.58
CA ILE A 83 -24.44 -36.61 10.34
C ILE A 83 -24.76 -38.09 10.49
N LYS A 84 -23.83 -38.95 10.07
CA LYS A 84 -23.91 -40.38 10.28
C LYS A 84 -23.39 -40.72 11.67
N LEU A 85 -24.22 -41.35 12.48
CA LEU A 85 -23.93 -41.76 13.86
C LEU A 85 -23.32 -43.16 13.92
N LYS A 86 -22.59 -43.43 14.98
CA LYS A 86 -22.29 -44.81 15.35
C LYS A 86 -23.57 -45.47 15.96
N HIS A 87 -23.83 -46.69 15.60
CA HIS A 87 -25.00 -47.44 16.03
C HIS A 87 -25.23 -47.34 17.55
N GLY A 88 -26.41 -46.89 18.00
CA GLY A 88 -26.79 -46.84 19.42
C GLY A 88 -26.42 -45.52 20.16
N ALA A 89 -25.97 -44.46 19.49
CA ALA A 89 -25.64 -43.18 20.14
C ALA A 89 -26.91 -42.35 20.44
N ASN A 90 -27.31 -42.25 21.71
CA ASN A 90 -28.46 -41.45 22.15
C ASN A 90 -28.07 -40.00 22.58
N LYS A 91 -26.81 -39.71 22.69
CA LYS A 91 -26.30 -38.38 23.06
C LYS A 91 -25.17 -37.96 22.11
N LEU A 92 -25.23 -36.73 21.66
CA LEU A 92 -24.27 -36.15 20.71
C LEU A 92 -23.78 -34.80 21.22
N LYS A 93 -22.47 -34.65 21.40
CA LYS A 93 -21.86 -33.33 21.66
C LYS A 93 -21.64 -32.66 20.35
N VAL A 94 -22.45 -31.65 20.07
CA VAL A 94 -22.42 -30.88 18.83
C VAL A 94 -21.75 -29.53 19.08
N THR A 95 -20.75 -29.22 18.31
CA THR A 95 -20.11 -27.88 18.26
C THR A 95 -20.34 -27.29 16.90
N VAL A 96 -21.00 -26.15 16.84
CA VAL A 96 -21.26 -25.42 15.59
C VAL A 96 -20.49 -24.12 15.58
N SER A 97 -19.78 -23.86 14.49
CA SER A 97 -19.08 -22.64 14.25
C SER A 97 -19.45 -22.08 12.89
N TYR A 98 -19.75 -20.78 12.84
CA TYR A 98 -20.05 -20.04 11.64
C TYR A 98 -19.47 -18.63 11.74
N ILE A 99 -19.02 -18.09 10.61
CA ILE A 99 -18.41 -16.75 10.55
C ILE A 99 -19.45 -15.69 10.94
N GLY A 100 -19.11 -14.84 11.91
CA GLY A 100 -20.01 -13.81 12.43
C GLY A 100 -20.94 -14.28 13.55
N TYR A 101 -20.81 -15.51 14.02
CA TYR A 101 -21.61 -16.09 15.11
C TYR A 101 -20.74 -16.69 16.22
N LYS A 102 -21.19 -16.60 17.46
CA LYS A 102 -20.53 -17.24 18.59
C LYS A 102 -20.55 -18.76 18.40
N THR A 103 -19.37 -19.38 18.57
CA THR A 103 -19.27 -20.83 18.54
C THR A 103 -20.21 -21.43 19.61
N PHE A 104 -21.10 -22.29 19.19
CA PHE A 104 -22.11 -22.93 20.04
C PHE A 104 -21.71 -24.37 20.30
N THR A 105 -21.67 -24.77 21.56
CA THR A 105 -21.41 -26.17 21.94
C THR A 105 -22.49 -26.63 22.90
N ARG A 106 -23.15 -27.75 22.58
CA ARG A 106 -24.21 -28.35 23.39
C ARG A 106 -24.17 -29.86 23.32
N LEU A 107 -24.45 -30.50 24.46
CA LEU A 107 -24.80 -31.92 24.49
C LEU A 107 -26.28 -32.04 24.11
N VAL A 108 -26.57 -32.73 23.02
CA VAL A 108 -27.92 -32.90 22.50
C VAL A 108 -28.31 -34.36 22.66
N THR A 109 -29.51 -34.62 23.18
CA THR A 109 -30.12 -35.94 23.17
C THR A 109 -30.85 -36.03 21.83
N ILE A 110 -30.59 -37.09 21.07
CA ILE A 110 -31.15 -37.28 19.75
C ILE A 110 -32.64 -37.53 19.88
N PRO A 111 -33.51 -36.69 19.29
CA PRO A 111 -34.96 -36.86 19.32
C PRO A 111 -35.38 -38.00 18.42
N GLU A 112 -36.61 -38.52 18.65
CA GLU A 112 -37.16 -39.64 17.86
C GLU A 112 -37.30 -39.35 16.37
N ASP A 113 -37.56 -38.03 16.00
CA ASP A 113 -37.68 -37.60 14.64
C ASP A 113 -36.32 -37.28 13.98
N ARG A 114 -35.23 -37.42 14.74
CA ARG A 114 -33.84 -37.23 14.30
C ARG A 114 -33.55 -35.88 13.60
N LYS A 115 -34.33 -34.85 13.90
CA LYS A 115 -34.11 -33.48 13.44
C LYS A 115 -33.78 -32.57 14.61
N ILE A 116 -32.68 -31.82 14.49
CA ILE A 116 -32.19 -30.93 15.56
C ILE A 116 -31.97 -29.56 14.95
N THR A 117 -32.62 -28.52 15.52
CA THR A 117 -32.38 -27.14 15.14
C THR A 117 -31.50 -26.45 16.19
N LEU A 118 -30.39 -25.86 15.76
CA LEU A 118 -29.45 -25.13 16.59
C LEU A 118 -29.45 -23.67 16.18
N GLN A 119 -29.62 -22.77 17.16
CA GLN A 119 -29.64 -21.34 16.95
C GLN A 119 -28.31 -20.73 17.38
N LEU A 120 -27.65 -20.02 16.48
CA LEU A 120 -26.41 -19.34 16.77
C LEU A 120 -26.66 -17.84 17.05
N LYS A 121 -26.04 -17.35 18.12
CA LYS A 121 -26.03 -15.92 18.47
C LYS A 121 -25.01 -15.19 17.60
N ASP A 122 -25.41 -14.03 17.09
CA ASP A 122 -24.50 -13.15 16.39
C ASP A 122 -23.32 -12.77 17.28
N ASP A 123 -22.11 -12.86 16.76
CA ASP A 123 -20.90 -12.36 17.39
C ASP A 123 -20.40 -11.14 16.65
N SER A 124 -21.00 -9.99 16.95
CA SER A 124 -20.62 -8.70 16.37
C SER A 124 -19.16 -8.31 16.58
N LYS A 125 -18.47 -8.96 17.55
CA LYS A 125 -17.02 -8.78 17.79
C LYS A 125 -16.14 -9.59 16.84
N GLN A 126 -16.67 -10.65 16.22
CA GLN A 126 -15.88 -11.50 15.31
C GLN A 126 -15.89 -10.99 13.87
N LEU A 127 -16.87 -10.21 13.45
CA LEU A 127 -16.94 -9.69 12.07
C LEU A 127 -15.75 -8.78 11.73
N ASP A 128 -15.34 -7.92 12.64
CA ASP A 128 -14.18 -7.05 12.44
C ASP A 128 -12.85 -7.83 12.46
N ASN A 129 -12.75 -8.84 13.28
CA ASN A 129 -11.55 -9.72 13.37
C ASN A 129 -11.48 -10.78 12.26
N VAL A 130 -12.61 -11.27 11.76
CA VAL A 130 -12.62 -12.37 10.76
C VAL A 130 -12.37 -11.85 9.35
N THR A 131 -12.81 -10.66 9.00
CA THR A 131 -12.45 -10.04 7.72
C THR A 131 -10.94 -9.80 7.64
N VAL A 132 -10.35 -9.29 8.71
CA VAL A 132 -8.89 -9.13 8.83
C VAL A 132 -8.19 -10.50 8.84
N THR A 133 -8.72 -11.51 9.53
CA THR A 133 -8.08 -12.83 9.65
C THR A 133 -8.18 -13.66 8.37
N ALA A 134 -9.27 -13.54 7.60
CA ALA A 134 -9.40 -14.23 6.31
C ALA A 134 -8.49 -13.63 5.23
N LEU A 135 -8.27 -12.29 5.25
CA LEU A 135 -7.32 -11.58 4.41
C LEU A 135 -5.87 -11.73 4.91
N GLN A 136 -5.66 -11.84 6.22
CA GLN A 136 -4.34 -12.11 6.84
C GLN A 136 -3.75 -13.50 6.51
N ARG A 137 -4.45 -14.37 5.79
CA ARG A 137 -3.90 -15.69 5.40
C ARG A 137 -2.67 -15.63 4.48
N HIS A 138 -2.31 -14.47 3.95
CA HIS A 138 -1.08 -14.30 3.17
C HIS A 138 0.12 -13.84 4.00
N THR A 139 -0.09 -13.30 5.20
CA THR A 139 0.99 -12.89 6.08
C THR A 139 1.27 -13.95 7.13
N SER A 140 2.49 -14.36 7.20
CA SER A 140 2.99 -15.28 8.22
C SER A 140 2.90 -14.62 9.60
N VAL A 141 2.53 -15.36 10.62
CA VAL A 141 2.58 -14.90 12.04
C VAL A 141 4.00 -14.44 12.43
N LEU A 142 5.01 -14.89 11.69
CA LEU A 142 6.41 -14.51 11.81
C LEU A 142 6.69 -13.07 11.33
N GLN A 143 5.79 -12.47 10.55
CA GLN A 143 5.96 -11.09 10.06
C GLN A 143 5.42 -10.08 11.06
N GLN A 144 6.17 -9.03 11.29
CA GLN A 144 5.64 -7.81 11.87
C GLN A 144 4.97 -7.02 10.75
N SER A 145 3.66 -7.15 10.65
CA SER A 145 2.87 -6.41 9.68
C SER A 145 1.78 -5.62 10.38
N SER A 146 1.49 -4.46 9.81
CA SER A 146 0.36 -3.62 10.20
C SER A 146 -0.51 -3.40 8.97
N ALA A 147 -1.82 -3.52 9.12
CA ALA A 147 -2.74 -3.43 8.00
C ALA A 147 -3.79 -2.33 8.21
N ILE A 148 -4.14 -1.66 7.13
CA ILE A 148 -5.27 -0.74 7.03
C ILE A 148 -6.40 -1.51 6.39
N SER A 149 -7.51 -1.65 7.10
CA SER A 149 -8.69 -2.38 6.63
C SER A 149 -9.43 -1.60 5.54
N GLN A 150 -10.25 -2.30 4.77
CA GLN A 150 -11.12 -1.68 3.76
C GLN A 150 -12.00 -0.57 4.36
N GLU A 151 -12.53 -0.76 5.57
CA GLU A 151 -13.34 0.26 6.25
C GLU A 151 -12.54 1.55 6.51
N ALA A 152 -11.27 1.44 6.89
CA ALA A 152 -10.40 2.60 7.06
C ALA A 152 -10.04 3.27 5.71
N LEU A 153 -9.90 2.49 4.63
CA LEU A 153 -9.72 3.02 3.26
C LEU A 153 -10.96 3.77 2.77
N GLU A 154 -12.16 3.28 3.09
CA GLU A 154 -13.45 3.88 2.72
C GLU A 154 -13.67 5.26 3.37
N LYS A 155 -13.12 5.49 4.56
CA LYS A 155 -13.20 6.81 5.23
C LYS A 155 -12.54 7.91 4.41
N GLY A 156 -11.54 7.58 3.60
CA GLY A 156 -10.84 8.53 2.73
C GLY A 156 -10.20 9.67 3.52
N GLY A 157 -10.02 10.83 2.88
CA GLY A 157 -9.43 12.02 3.52
C GLY A 157 -7.92 12.13 3.28
N ALA A 158 -7.20 11.02 3.12
CA ALA A 158 -5.79 11.07 2.80
C ALA A 158 -5.56 11.59 1.38
N THR A 159 -4.67 12.56 1.24
CA THR A 159 -4.30 13.16 -0.05
C THR A 159 -3.46 12.21 -0.91
N SER A 160 -2.79 11.24 -0.27
CA SER A 160 -1.93 10.25 -0.94
C SER A 160 -1.87 8.95 -0.14
N LEU A 161 -1.37 7.88 -0.77
CA LEU A 161 -1.07 6.62 -0.08
C LEU A 161 -0.11 6.83 1.10
N ALA A 162 0.92 7.67 0.94
CA ALA A 162 1.89 7.92 2.00
C ALA A 162 1.24 8.54 3.25
N LYS A 163 0.35 9.52 3.06
CA LYS A 163 -0.40 10.13 4.18
C LYS A 163 -1.38 9.13 4.82
N LEU A 164 -1.99 8.25 4.05
CA LEU A 164 -2.81 7.17 4.60
C LEU A 164 -1.98 6.24 5.51
N LEU A 165 -0.78 5.88 5.07
CA LEU A 165 0.10 4.98 5.82
C LEU A 165 0.64 5.58 7.12
N GLU A 166 0.64 6.90 7.31
CA GLU A 166 0.99 7.56 8.59
C GLU A 166 0.06 7.18 9.75
N THR A 167 -1.07 6.54 9.46
CA THR A 167 -1.94 5.95 10.49
C THR A 167 -1.32 4.70 11.15
N ILE A 168 -0.28 4.12 10.54
CA ILE A 168 0.46 2.95 11.05
C ILE A 168 1.67 3.42 11.87
N PRO A 169 1.87 2.94 13.11
CA PRO A 169 3.04 3.29 13.90
C PRO A 169 4.36 2.95 13.20
N GLY A 170 5.37 3.82 13.30
CA GLY A 170 6.67 3.67 12.64
C GLY A 170 6.62 3.94 11.13
N VAL A 171 5.54 4.57 10.64
CA VAL A 171 5.40 5.02 9.26
C VAL A 171 5.09 6.51 9.22
N SER A 172 5.92 7.27 8.53
CA SER A 172 5.76 8.69 8.22
C SER A 172 5.82 8.91 6.71
N SER A 173 5.92 10.13 6.25
CA SER A 173 6.11 10.45 4.84
C SER A 173 7.24 11.45 4.60
N ILE A 174 7.84 11.37 3.42
CA ILE A 174 8.63 12.44 2.83
C ILE A 174 7.79 13.04 1.70
N SER A 175 7.69 14.36 1.66
CA SER A 175 6.82 15.05 0.70
C SER A 175 7.53 16.22 0.01
N THR A 176 6.96 16.58 -1.14
CA THR A 176 7.24 17.81 -1.88
C THR A 176 5.89 18.46 -2.12
N GLY A 177 5.37 19.12 -1.08
CA GLY A 177 4.00 19.62 -1.04
C GLY A 177 2.94 18.52 -0.84
N ASN A 178 1.67 18.88 -1.01
CA ASN A 178 0.53 18.05 -0.58
C ASN A 178 0.20 16.86 -1.48
N THR A 179 0.58 16.89 -2.76
CA THR A 179 0.21 15.87 -3.75
C THR A 179 1.31 14.87 -4.05
N ILE A 180 2.55 15.19 -3.68
CA ILE A 180 3.73 14.37 -3.95
C ILE A 180 4.28 13.91 -2.61
N ALA A 181 4.01 12.66 -2.25
CA ALA A 181 4.50 12.08 -1.00
C ALA A 181 4.83 10.60 -1.16
N LYS A 182 5.92 10.17 -0.51
CA LYS A 182 6.34 8.77 -0.40
C LYS A 182 6.34 8.30 1.05
N PRO A 183 6.00 7.04 1.31
CA PRO A 183 6.07 6.51 2.67
C PRO A 183 7.53 6.42 3.15
N VAL A 184 7.70 6.68 4.44
CA VAL A 184 8.94 6.45 5.19
C VAL A 184 8.63 5.39 6.24
N ILE A 185 9.31 4.25 6.19
CA ILE A 185 9.14 3.15 7.16
C ILE A 185 10.43 3.02 7.95
N GLN A 186 10.36 3.28 9.26
CA GLN A 186 11.52 3.23 10.15
C GLN A 186 12.73 4.02 9.60
N GLY A 187 12.47 5.23 9.08
CA GLY A 187 13.47 6.14 8.49
C GLY A 187 13.91 5.80 7.06
N MET A 188 13.45 4.71 6.49
CA MET A 188 13.74 4.32 5.12
C MET A 188 12.66 4.82 4.18
N HIS A 189 13.06 5.35 3.01
CA HIS A 189 12.14 5.87 2.00
C HIS A 189 12.60 5.51 0.57
N SER A 190 11.78 5.86 -0.41
CA SER A 190 12.05 5.71 -1.85
C SER A 190 12.38 4.26 -2.23
N SER A 191 13.48 4.00 -2.90
CA SER A 191 13.92 2.69 -3.40
C SER A 191 14.23 1.65 -2.30
N ARG A 192 14.22 2.06 -1.01
CA ARG A 192 14.37 1.15 0.13
C ARG A 192 13.05 0.58 0.62
N ILE A 193 11.92 1.06 0.07
CA ILE A 193 10.58 0.54 0.33
C ILE A 193 10.01 0.04 -0.99
N LEU A 194 9.50 -1.19 -0.99
CA LEU A 194 8.82 -1.74 -2.14
C LEU A 194 7.33 -1.49 -2.06
N LEU A 195 6.75 -1.00 -3.14
CA LEU A 195 5.30 -0.86 -3.30
C LEU A 195 4.81 -1.96 -4.24
N MET A 196 3.88 -2.78 -3.75
CA MET A 196 3.33 -3.91 -4.50
C MET A 196 1.84 -3.69 -4.73
N ASN A 197 1.41 -3.67 -5.97
CA ASN A 197 0.00 -3.62 -6.34
C ASN A 197 -0.44 -4.96 -6.93
N ASN A 198 -1.32 -5.66 -6.25
CA ASN A 198 -1.78 -7.00 -6.65
C ASN A 198 -0.62 -7.96 -7.02
N GLY A 199 0.46 -7.93 -6.22
CA GLY A 199 1.65 -8.75 -6.42
C GLY A 199 2.63 -8.24 -7.48
N VAL A 200 2.36 -7.12 -8.13
CA VAL A 200 3.28 -6.46 -9.08
C VAL A 200 4.01 -5.32 -8.37
N ARG A 201 5.34 -5.37 -8.37
CA ARG A 201 6.18 -4.28 -7.84
C ARG A 201 6.06 -3.05 -8.74
N LEU A 202 5.80 -1.88 -8.14
CA LEU A 202 5.78 -0.61 -8.83
C LEU A 202 7.23 -0.14 -9.09
N GLU A 203 7.69 -0.26 -10.33
CA GLU A 203 9.09 -0.01 -10.69
C GLU A 203 9.39 1.46 -11.03
N SER A 204 8.36 2.29 -11.21
CA SER A 204 8.49 3.73 -11.50
C SER A 204 8.99 4.57 -10.32
N GLN A 205 9.22 3.96 -9.15
CA GLN A 205 9.63 4.68 -7.93
C GLN A 205 11.13 5.01 -7.85
N SER A 206 11.94 4.50 -8.78
CA SER A 206 13.40 4.69 -8.82
C SER A 206 13.86 6.00 -9.47
N TRP A 207 12.94 6.87 -9.92
CA TRP A 207 13.32 8.10 -10.61
C TRP A 207 13.62 9.30 -9.70
N GLY A 208 13.32 9.22 -8.42
CA GLY A 208 13.59 10.28 -7.46
C GLY A 208 12.72 10.21 -6.22
N ALA A 209 13.07 10.97 -5.19
CA ALA A 209 12.30 11.06 -3.95
C ALA A 209 10.95 11.77 -4.17
N ASP A 210 10.86 12.64 -5.16
CA ASP A 210 9.78 13.60 -5.36
C ASP A 210 8.74 13.16 -6.40
N HIS A 211 8.52 11.86 -6.48
CA HIS A 211 7.49 11.29 -7.36
C HIS A 211 6.51 10.46 -6.56
N ALA A 212 5.25 10.89 -6.53
CA ALA A 212 4.18 10.12 -5.88
C ALA A 212 4.00 8.75 -6.56
N PRO A 213 3.66 7.71 -5.79
CA PRO A 213 3.33 6.40 -6.37
C PRO A 213 2.10 6.47 -7.29
N GLU A 214 2.26 6.01 -8.54
CA GLU A 214 1.19 5.99 -9.54
C GLU A 214 0.31 4.74 -9.36
N LEU A 215 -0.49 4.72 -8.32
CA LEU A 215 -1.40 3.62 -8.02
C LEU A 215 -2.66 4.13 -7.31
N ASP A 216 -3.73 3.36 -7.47
CA ASP A 216 -5.00 3.58 -6.81
C ASP A 216 -5.14 2.61 -5.64
N TYR A 217 -5.19 3.14 -4.42
CA TYR A 217 -5.40 2.34 -3.21
C TYR A 217 -6.87 2.16 -2.85
N THR A 218 -7.80 2.91 -3.49
CA THR A 218 -9.22 2.88 -3.15
C THR A 218 -9.92 1.60 -3.60
N GLY A 219 -9.36 0.91 -4.62
CA GLY A 219 -9.81 -0.39 -5.08
C GLY A 219 -9.34 -1.56 -4.21
N SER A 220 -8.32 -1.34 -3.37
CA SER A 220 -7.76 -2.40 -2.53
C SER A 220 -8.68 -2.77 -1.37
N SER A 221 -8.76 -4.04 -1.05
CA SER A 221 -9.49 -4.51 0.14
C SER A 221 -8.66 -4.37 1.43
N MET A 222 -7.34 -4.30 1.29
CA MET A 222 -6.39 -4.14 2.40
C MET A 222 -5.10 -3.53 1.89
N VAL A 223 -4.54 -2.60 2.66
CA VAL A 223 -3.17 -2.11 2.50
C VAL A 223 -2.37 -2.55 3.71
N GLU A 224 -1.29 -3.28 3.45
CA GLU A 224 -0.45 -3.86 4.50
C GLU A 224 0.97 -3.32 4.41
N VAL A 225 1.55 -2.99 5.56
CA VAL A 225 2.98 -2.63 5.70
C VAL A 225 3.69 -3.78 6.38
N VAL A 226 4.58 -4.43 5.64
CA VAL A 226 5.43 -5.50 6.14
C VAL A 226 6.79 -4.92 6.52
N LYS A 227 7.13 -5.05 7.81
CA LYS A 227 8.41 -4.60 8.39
C LYS A 227 9.25 -5.84 8.71
N GLY A 228 10.55 -5.82 8.41
CA GLY A 228 11.48 -6.87 8.83
C GLY A 228 11.95 -7.81 7.72
N ALA A 229 12.54 -8.93 8.13
CA ALA A 229 13.41 -9.76 7.30
C ALA A 229 12.68 -10.65 6.27
N GLU A 230 11.41 -10.93 6.41
CA GLU A 230 10.65 -11.75 5.43
C GLU A 230 10.39 -11.04 4.08
N CYS A 231 10.79 -9.79 3.97
CA CYS A 231 10.70 -9.03 2.71
C CYS A 231 11.54 -9.65 1.57
N ILE A 232 12.35 -10.65 1.88
CA ILE A 232 13.25 -11.34 0.93
C ILE A 232 12.55 -11.89 -0.32
N ARG A 233 11.29 -12.32 -0.20
CA ARG A 233 10.50 -12.82 -1.33
C ARG A 233 10.20 -11.77 -2.40
N TYR A 234 10.21 -10.49 -2.02
CA TYR A 234 9.80 -9.39 -2.90
C TYR A 234 10.95 -8.81 -3.72
N GLY A 235 12.20 -9.22 -3.44
CA GLY A 235 13.38 -8.80 -4.18
C GLY A 235 14.31 -7.86 -3.40
N PHE A 236 15.38 -7.46 -4.05
CA PHE A 236 16.31 -6.47 -3.48
C PHE A 236 15.62 -5.10 -3.28
N GLY A 237 16.16 -4.30 -2.36
CA GLY A 237 15.63 -2.97 -2.04
C GLY A 237 14.55 -2.98 -0.96
N ALA A 238 14.10 -4.12 -0.44
CA ALA A 238 13.17 -4.19 0.69
C ALA A 238 13.86 -3.94 2.05
N MET A 239 14.76 -2.97 2.14
CA MET A 239 15.53 -2.68 3.36
C MET A 239 14.70 -2.02 4.45
N GLY A 240 13.76 -1.14 4.07
CA GLY A 240 12.82 -0.49 4.96
C GLY A 240 11.60 -1.36 5.24
N GLY A 241 11.10 -1.99 4.20
CA GLY A 241 9.87 -2.80 4.26
C GLY A 241 9.17 -2.89 2.91
N VAL A 242 7.97 -3.44 2.93
CA VAL A 242 7.13 -3.60 1.74
C VAL A 242 5.72 -3.13 2.05
N VAL A 243 5.14 -2.35 1.16
CA VAL A 243 3.72 -1.98 1.20
C VAL A 243 2.98 -2.84 0.19
N LEU A 244 2.01 -3.59 0.66
CA LEU A 244 1.20 -4.50 -0.14
C LEU A 244 -0.21 -3.93 -0.30
N LEU A 245 -0.62 -3.71 -1.53
CA LEU A 245 -2.00 -3.39 -1.88
C LEU A 245 -2.60 -4.62 -2.56
N ASN A 246 -3.56 -5.23 -1.91
CA ASN A 246 -4.16 -6.47 -2.38
C ASN A 246 -5.68 -6.35 -2.48
N ASP A 247 -6.21 -6.85 -3.57
CA ASP A 247 -7.64 -7.02 -3.76
C ASP A 247 -8.14 -8.27 -3.02
N ALA A 248 -9.41 -8.26 -2.63
CA ALA A 248 -10.06 -9.48 -2.16
C ALA A 248 -10.12 -10.55 -3.26
N PRO A 249 -10.14 -11.84 -2.91
CA PRO A 249 -10.40 -12.90 -3.90
C PRO A 249 -11.69 -12.64 -4.68
N LEU A 250 -11.71 -13.04 -5.96
CA LEU A 250 -12.93 -12.95 -6.76
C LEU A 250 -14.02 -13.89 -6.23
N PRO A 251 -15.30 -13.54 -6.38
CA PRO A 251 -16.43 -14.31 -5.83
C PRO A 251 -16.76 -15.54 -6.71
N TYR A 252 -15.88 -16.53 -6.69
CA TYR A 252 -16.13 -17.82 -7.39
C TYR A 252 -17.20 -18.65 -6.66
N GLY A 253 -17.71 -19.69 -7.36
CA GLY A 253 -18.56 -20.74 -6.78
C GLY A 253 -20.05 -20.44 -6.76
N ASN A 254 -20.48 -19.24 -7.13
CA ASN A 254 -21.90 -18.87 -7.14
C ASN A 254 -22.67 -19.68 -8.20
N LYS A 255 -23.81 -20.27 -7.82
CA LYS A 255 -24.70 -21.00 -8.72
C LYS A 255 -25.50 -20.08 -9.65
N ALA A 256 -25.79 -18.86 -9.21
CA ALA A 256 -26.44 -17.80 -9.98
C ALA A 256 -25.51 -16.60 -10.12
N LEU A 257 -25.70 -15.79 -11.14
CA LEU A 257 -25.00 -14.53 -11.29
C LEU A 257 -25.35 -13.61 -10.13
N LYS A 258 -24.36 -13.29 -9.31
CA LYS A 258 -24.50 -12.39 -8.17
C LYS A 258 -23.61 -11.17 -8.40
N VAL A 259 -24.21 -9.98 -8.31
CA VAL A 259 -23.49 -8.72 -8.46
C VAL A 259 -23.43 -8.03 -7.10
N ASN A 260 -22.23 -7.71 -6.66
CA ASN A 260 -21.98 -6.88 -5.49
C ASN A 260 -21.16 -5.67 -5.93
N GLY A 261 -21.21 -4.61 -5.14
CA GLY A 261 -20.39 -3.45 -5.44
C GLY A 261 -20.47 -2.36 -4.40
N ASN A 262 -19.69 -1.32 -4.61
CA ASN A 262 -19.77 -0.11 -3.81
C ASN A 262 -19.57 1.13 -4.70
N VAL A 263 -20.14 2.23 -4.25
CA VAL A 263 -19.93 3.58 -4.81
C VAL A 263 -19.60 4.49 -3.65
N ASN A 264 -18.49 5.21 -3.76
CA ASN A 264 -18.06 6.19 -2.79
C ASN A 264 -17.95 7.56 -3.47
N LEU A 265 -18.61 8.57 -2.90
CA LEU A 265 -18.58 9.96 -3.35
C LEU A 265 -18.08 10.82 -2.20
N GLY A 266 -17.19 11.76 -2.50
CA GLY A 266 -16.61 12.65 -1.51
C GLY A 266 -16.43 14.07 -2.01
N TYR A 267 -16.53 15.03 -1.09
CA TYR A 267 -16.21 16.44 -1.29
C TYR A 267 -15.29 16.91 -0.16
N ASP A 268 -14.19 17.55 -0.50
CA ASP A 268 -13.17 18.09 0.41
C ASP A 268 -13.21 19.62 0.39
N THR A 269 -13.33 20.26 1.55
CA THR A 269 -13.50 21.73 1.63
C THR A 269 -12.23 22.50 1.34
N ASN A 270 -11.05 22.00 1.77
CA ASN A 270 -9.78 22.73 1.64
C ASN A 270 -9.42 22.98 0.18
N ALA A 271 -9.28 21.94 -0.63
CA ALA A 271 -9.01 22.05 -2.07
C ALA A 271 -10.29 22.21 -2.90
N ARG A 272 -11.47 22.32 -2.29
CA ARG A 272 -12.80 22.26 -2.94
C ARG A 272 -12.87 21.08 -3.90
N GLY A 273 -12.37 19.94 -3.43
CA GLY A 273 -12.09 18.76 -4.24
C GLY A 273 -13.27 17.81 -4.29
N LEU A 274 -13.45 17.15 -5.44
CA LEU A 274 -14.38 16.05 -5.63
C LEU A 274 -13.61 14.75 -5.75
N SER A 275 -14.12 13.70 -5.11
CA SER A 275 -13.62 12.33 -5.25
C SER A 275 -14.78 11.38 -5.49
N SER A 276 -14.59 10.43 -6.38
CA SER A 276 -15.54 9.36 -6.62
C SER A 276 -14.80 8.06 -6.88
N SER A 277 -15.30 6.96 -6.35
CA SER A 277 -14.84 5.63 -6.72
C SER A 277 -16.00 4.66 -6.77
N ALA A 278 -15.91 3.66 -7.64
CA ALA A 278 -16.91 2.63 -7.78
C ALA A 278 -16.23 1.29 -8.06
N SER A 279 -16.69 0.25 -7.37
CA SER A 279 -16.30 -1.13 -7.62
C SER A 279 -17.54 -1.97 -7.88
N VAL A 280 -17.46 -2.83 -8.89
CA VAL A 280 -18.49 -3.83 -9.19
C VAL A 280 -17.81 -5.17 -9.35
N GLU A 281 -18.33 -6.18 -8.67
CA GLU A 281 -17.83 -7.54 -8.80
C GLU A 281 -18.95 -8.54 -9.04
N THR A 282 -18.64 -9.55 -9.79
CA THR A 282 -19.56 -10.63 -10.06
C THR A 282 -18.84 -11.97 -10.16
N GLY A 283 -19.54 -13.04 -9.85
CA GLY A 283 -19.02 -14.39 -9.98
C GLY A 283 -20.12 -15.35 -10.41
N TYR A 284 -19.75 -16.27 -11.30
CA TYR A 284 -20.61 -17.35 -11.75
C TYR A 284 -19.82 -18.64 -11.93
N LYS A 285 -20.17 -19.67 -11.21
CA LYS A 285 -19.45 -20.95 -11.25
C LYS A 285 -17.95 -20.75 -11.01
N LYS A 286 -17.13 -21.01 -12.03
CA LYS A 286 -15.67 -20.95 -11.98
C LYS A 286 -15.10 -19.58 -12.36
N PHE A 287 -15.92 -18.64 -12.80
CA PHE A 287 -15.49 -17.34 -13.30
C PHE A 287 -15.82 -16.24 -12.30
N GLY A 288 -14.94 -15.28 -12.20
CA GLY A 288 -15.11 -14.06 -11.41
C GLY A 288 -14.59 -12.86 -12.18
N LEU A 289 -15.21 -11.71 -11.97
CA LEU A 289 -14.83 -10.42 -12.55
C LEU A 289 -15.00 -9.31 -11.50
N ARG A 290 -14.04 -8.41 -11.42
CA ARG A 290 -14.12 -7.15 -10.68
C ARG A 290 -13.68 -6.03 -11.58
N LEU A 291 -14.45 -4.94 -11.58
CA LEU A 291 -14.13 -3.67 -12.22
C LEU A 291 -14.08 -2.60 -11.13
N HIS A 292 -13.09 -1.74 -11.19
CA HIS A 292 -12.97 -0.61 -10.29
C HIS A 292 -12.57 0.65 -11.06
N GLY A 293 -13.11 1.80 -10.66
CA GLY A 293 -12.76 3.09 -11.20
C GLY A 293 -12.73 4.17 -10.14
N MET A 294 -11.81 5.12 -10.28
CA MET A 294 -11.65 6.28 -9.41
C MET A 294 -11.47 7.55 -10.25
N TYR A 295 -12.06 8.63 -9.77
CA TYR A 295 -11.82 9.98 -10.26
C TYR A 295 -11.69 10.95 -9.10
N THR A 296 -10.63 11.76 -9.09
CA THR A 296 -10.46 12.85 -8.13
C THR A 296 -10.01 14.13 -8.83
N LYS A 297 -10.53 15.27 -8.38
CA LYS A 297 -10.13 16.58 -8.86
C LYS A 297 -10.23 17.60 -7.74
N GLY A 298 -9.20 18.40 -7.56
CA GLY A 298 -9.18 19.52 -6.60
C GLY A 298 -8.45 20.72 -7.17
N GLY A 299 -8.71 21.88 -6.61
CA GLY A 299 -8.00 23.12 -6.90
C GLY A 299 -6.84 23.34 -5.92
N ASP A 300 -6.46 24.60 -5.78
CA ASP A 300 -5.39 25.02 -4.88
C ASP A 300 -5.67 24.63 -3.44
N TYR A 301 -4.67 24.15 -2.72
CA TYR A 301 -4.77 23.94 -1.28
C TYR A 301 -4.70 25.26 -0.51
N HIS A 302 -5.26 25.23 0.69
CA HIS A 302 -5.17 26.30 1.67
C HIS A 302 -4.34 25.86 2.87
N THR A 303 -3.41 26.69 3.31
CA THR A 303 -2.86 26.62 4.68
C THR A 303 -3.88 27.19 5.67
N ALA A 304 -3.55 27.31 6.93
CA ALA A 304 -4.40 28.03 7.88
C ALA A 304 -4.55 29.52 7.56
N ASP A 305 -3.66 30.11 6.77
CA ASP A 305 -3.49 31.55 6.60
C ASP A 305 -3.54 32.03 5.13
N TYR A 306 -3.13 31.19 4.15
CA TYR A 306 -3.03 31.60 2.74
C TYR A 306 -3.22 30.43 1.76
N VAL A 307 -3.47 30.80 0.49
CA VAL A 307 -3.62 29.83 -0.61
C VAL A 307 -2.24 29.36 -1.09
N LEU A 308 -2.09 28.06 -1.29
CA LEU A 308 -0.95 27.44 -1.95
C LEU A 308 -1.23 27.36 -3.45
N ASN A 309 -0.88 28.41 -4.19
CA ASN A 309 -1.22 28.53 -5.59
C ASN A 309 -0.54 27.48 -6.46
N ASN A 310 -1.26 27.01 -7.49
CA ASN A 310 -0.84 26.00 -8.44
C ASN A 310 -0.63 24.61 -7.82
N THR A 311 -1.40 24.27 -6.80
CA THR A 311 -1.36 22.96 -6.15
C THR A 311 -2.57 22.06 -6.49
N GLY A 312 -3.34 22.45 -7.51
CA GLY A 312 -4.46 21.66 -8.00
C GLY A 312 -4.05 20.30 -8.55
N TYR A 313 -4.98 19.37 -8.58
CA TYR A 313 -4.74 18.01 -9.07
C TYR A 313 -5.94 17.42 -9.80
N ASN A 314 -5.66 16.45 -10.65
CA ASN A 314 -6.65 15.61 -11.34
C ASN A 314 -6.10 14.21 -11.51
N THR A 315 -6.85 13.20 -11.05
CA THR A 315 -6.46 11.79 -11.11
C THR A 315 -7.61 10.94 -11.62
N ILE A 316 -7.28 9.99 -12.50
CA ILE A 316 -8.21 8.99 -13.04
C ILE A 316 -7.55 7.63 -12.94
N SER A 317 -8.28 6.64 -12.44
CA SER A 317 -7.83 5.25 -12.41
C SER A 317 -8.95 4.32 -12.85
N LEU A 318 -8.59 3.30 -13.60
CA LEU A 318 -9.47 2.19 -13.97
C LEU A 318 -8.71 0.89 -13.79
N SER A 319 -9.34 -0.11 -13.21
CA SER A 319 -8.77 -1.45 -13.11
C SER A 319 -9.80 -2.54 -13.34
N ALA A 320 -9.32 -3.68 -13.82
CA ALA A 320 -10.11 -4.88 -14.05
C ALA A 320 -9.33 -6.11 -13.57
N LEU A 321 -10.00 -6.99 -12.85
CA LEU A 321 -9.50 -8.29 -12.43
C LEU A 321 -10.50 -9.35 -12.88
N ALA A 322 -10.07 -10.24 -13.79
CA ALA A 322 -10.83 -11.39 -14.23
C ALA A 322 -10.15 -12.69 -13.79
N GLY A 323 -10.91 -13.71 -13.49
CA GLY A 323 -10.34 -14.96 -13.00
C GLY A 323 -11.17 -16.19 -13.31
N TYR A 324 -10.47 -17.32 -13.38
CA TYR A 324 -11.01 -18.66 -13.50
C TYR A 324 -10.47 -19.53 -12.38
N GLN A 325 -11.33 -20.23 -11.65
CA GLN A 325 -10.97 -21.17 -10.61
C GLN A 325 -11.47 -22.58 -10.96
N GLY A 326 -10.53 -23.44 -11.34
CA GLY A 326 -10.75 -24.86 -11.57
C GLY A 326 -10.43 -25.70 -10.33
N LYS A 327 -10.40 -27.04 -10.49
CA LYS A 327 -10.04 -27.95 -9.39
C LYS A 327 -8.55 -27.94 -9.04
N LYS A 328 -7.68 -27.73 -10.04
CA LYS A 328 -6.21 -27.75 -9.91
C LYS A 328 -5.56 -26.48 -10.41
N ILE A 329 -6.29 -25.65 -11.14
CA ILE A 329 -5.74 -24.47 -11.79
C ILE A 329 -6.61 -23.28 -11.45
N THR A 330 -5.95 -22.21 -11.00
CA THR A 330 -6.54 -20.88 -10.87
C THR A 330 -5.76 -19.94 -11.78
N ALA A 331 -6.44 -19.23 -12.66
CA ALA A 331 -5.85 -18.26 -13.55
C ALA A 331 -6.50 -16.90 -13.35
N THR A 332 -5.69 -15.84 -13.27
CA THR A 332 -6.19 -14.47 -13.13
C THR A 332 -5.48 -13.53 -14.10
N VAL A 333 -6.19 -12.55 -14.59
CA VAL A 333 -5.66 -11.42 -15.37
C VAL A 333 -6.08 -10.14 -14.70
N PHE A 334 -5.09 -9.31 -14.37
CA PHE A 334 -5.26 -7.98 -13.81
C PHE A 334 -4.77 -6.94 -14.80
N SER A 335 -5.52 -5.86 -14.97
CA SER A 335 -5.13 -4.71 -15.78
C SER A 335 -5.50 -3.44 -15.04
N SER A 336 -4.63 -2.43 -15.09
CA SER A 336 -4.95 -1.09 -14.57
C SER A 336 -4.33 0.01 -15.41
N ILE A 337 -5.03 1.14 -15.45
CA ILE A 337 -4.57 2.40 -16.03
C ILE A 337 -4.74 3.47 -14.95
N TYR A 338 -3.68 4.21 -14.70
CA TYR A 338 -3.66 5.33 -13.76
C TYR A 338 -3.12 6.55 -14.49
N TYR A 339 -3.83 7.66 -14.38
CA TYR A 339 -3.41 8.96 -14.90
C TYR A 339 -3.49 9.99 -13.78
N GLN A 340 -2.46 10.80 -13.63
CA GLN A 340 -2.42 11.90 -12.67
C GLN A 340 -1.79 13.13 -13.32
N ARG A 341 -2.36 14.30 -13.04
CA ARG A 341 -1.75 15.60 -13.27
C ARG A 341 -1.82 16.40 -11.98
N SER A 342 -0.67 16.87 -11.50
CA SER A 342 -0.53 17.62 -10.25
C SER A 342 0.26 18.90 -10.50
N GLY A 343 -0.29 20.02 -10.09
CA GLY A 343 0.44 21.28 -10.04
C GLY A 343 1.53 21.25 -8.97
N ILE A 344 2.57 22.02 -9.19
CA ILE A 344 3.68 22.22 -8.27
C ILE A 344 3.66 23.68 -7.82
N TYR A 345 3.79 23.86 -6.51
CA TYR A 345 3.84 25.19 -5.92
C TYR A 345 5.04 25.99 -6.46
N TYR A 346 4.81 27.15 -7.08
CA TYR A 346 5.86 27.88 -7.81
C TYR A 346 6.48 29.08 -7.08
N ALA A 347 6.15 29.31 -5.82
CA ALA A 347 6.73 30.41 -5.03
C ALA A 347 8.19 30.20 -4.63
N SER A 348 8.75 29.02 -4.93
CA SER A 348 10.18 28.71 -4.77
C SER A 348 11.07 29.41 -5.81
N LYS A 349 10.49 29.93 -6.91
CA LYS A 349 11.25 30.52 -8.00
C LYS A 349 11.72 31.93 -7.65
N VAL A 350 13.02 32.13 -7.64
CA VAL A 350 13.66 33.44 -7.37
C VAL A 350 14.77 33.75 -8.40
N SER A 351 15.10 35.04 -8.59
CA SER A 351 16.06 35.48 -9.62
C SER A 351 17.52 35.40 -9.17
N ASP A 352 17.77 35.52 -7.86
CA ASP A 352 19.13 35.54 -7.31
C ASP A 352 19.20 34.84 -5.95
N ILE A 353 20.42 34.55 -5.49
CA ILE A 353 20.68 33.82 -4.24
C ILE A 353 20.24 34.62 -3.01
N ALA A 354 20.38 35.94 -3.00
CA ALA A 354 19.98 36.75 -1.86
C ALA A 354 18.46 36.70 -1.65
N GLN A 355 17.68 36.76 -2.74
CA GLN A 355 16.23 36.57 -2.67
C GLN A 355 15.88 35.15 -2.22
N LEU A 356 16.64 34.15 -2.61
CA LEU A 356 16.40 32.76 -2.20
C LEU A 356 16.63 32.61 -0.67
N ILE A 357 17.73 33.14 -0.15
CA ILE A 357 18.02 33.13 1.30
C ILE A 357 16.93 33.88 2.05
N LYS A 358 16.57 35.09 1.61
CA LYS A 358 15.47 35.86 2.20
C LYS A 358 14.16 35.08 2.20
N ARG A 359 13.88 34.27 1.16
CA ARG A 359 12.70 33.41 1.10
C ARG A 359 12.75 32.30 2.16
N PHE A 360 13.93 31.69 2.37
CA PHE A 360 14.11 30.69 3.41
C PHE A 360 13.93 31.29 4.82
N GLU A 361 14.49 32.47 5.07
CA GLU A 361 14.33 33.19 6.33
C GLU A 361 12.87 33.57 6.61
N TYR A 362 12.13 33.98 5.57
CA TYR A 362 10.72 34.30 5.69
C TYR A 362 9.84 33.03 5.83
N GLY A 363 10.24 31.93 5.22
CA GLY A 363 9.62 30.61 5.33
C GLY A 363 8.17 30.51 4.87
N ARG A 364 7.67 31.46 4.08
CA ARG A 364 6.34 31.54 3.50
C ARG A 364 6.36 32.39 2.21
N PRO A 365 5.31 32.29 1.35
CA PRO A 365 5.21 33.12 0.17
C PRO A 365 5.16 34.60 0.53
N ASP A 366 5.72 35.42 -0.37
CA ASP A 366 5.51 36.85 -0.33
C ASP A 366 4.01 37.14 -0.53
N PRO A 367 3.36 37.93 0.33
CA PRO A 367 1.95 38.24 0.25
C PRO A 367 1.48 38.72 -1.14
N GLU A 368 2.32 39.51 -1.85
CA GLU A 368 2.02 40.01 -3.19
C GLU A 368 1.97 38.92 -4.27
N THR A 369 2.57 37.73 -4.00
CA THR A 369 2.57 36.58 -4.91
C THR A 369 1.37 35.66 -4.71
N ILE A 370 0.63 35.82 -3.62
CA ILE A 370 -0.55 34.99 -3.31
C ILE A 370 -1.71 35.43 -4.20
N LYS A 371 -2.25 34.48 -4.95
CA LYS A 371 -3.39 34.66 -5.85
C LYS A 371 -4.66 34.05 -5.27
N PRO A 372 -5.84 34.46 -5.73
CA PRO A 372 -7.08 33.76 -5.40
C PRO A 372 -7.04 32.30 -5.77
N PHE A 373 -7.87 31.48 -5.08
CA PHE A 373 -8.06 30.07 -5.35
C PHE A 373 -8.38 29.78 -6.82
N SER A 374 -7.77 28.73 -7.39
CA SER A 374 -7.98 28.30 -8.77
C SER A 374 -8.01 26.78 -8.91
N TYR A 375 -8.71 26.26 -9.90
CA TYR A 375 -8.61 24.88 -10.38
C TYR A 375 -7.62 24.73 -11.54
N GLU A 376 -7.08 25.82 -12.02
CA GLU A 376 -6.19 25.83 -13.17
C GLU A 376 -4.80 25.34 -12.78
N ILE A 377 -4.28 24.37 -13.52
CA ILE A 377 -2.92 23.84 -13.35
C ILE A 377 -2.05 24.39 -14.46
N LYS A 378 -1.10 25.24 -14.10
CA LYS A 378 -0.08 25.86 -14.98
C LYS A 378 1.30 25.25 -14.70
N PRO A 379 2.28 25.43 -15.60
CA PRO A 379 3.67 25.15 -15.28
C PRO A 379 4.13 25.95 -14.04
N PRO A 380 4.86 25.33 -13.08
CA PRO A 380 5.31 23.94 -13.10
C PRO A 380 4.20 22.96 -12.72
N PHE A 381 4.18 21.79 -13.38
CA PHE A 381 3.32 20.67 -13.03
C PHE A 381 3.93 19.36 -13.51
N GLN A 382 3.52 18.26 -12.90
CA GLN A 382 3.84 16.90 -13.33
C GLN A 382 2.58 16.23 -13.89
N GLN A 383 2.76 15.37 -14.89
CA GLN A 383 1.73 14.43 -15.30
C GLN A 383 2.33 13.06 -15.57
N SER A 384 1.63 12.02 -15.15
CA SER A 384 2.05 10.64 -15.35
C SER A 384 0.89 9.76 -15.79
N GLN A 385 1.21 8.77 -16.60
CA GLN A 385 0.31 7.69 -16.97
C GLN A 385 1.01 6.37 -16.68
N HIS A 386 0.36 5.50 -15.92
CA HIS A 386 0.88 4.18 -15.59
C HIS A 386 -0.10 3.10 -16.02
N VAL A 387 0.39 2.15 -16.80
CA VAL A 387 -0.38 0.98 -17.25
C VAL A 387 0.25 -0.26 -16.66
N THR A 388 -0.56 -1.14 -16.09
CA THR A 388 -0.13 -2.45 -15.60
C THR A 388 -0.99 -3.54 -16.24
N LEU A 389 -0.34 -4.60 -16.71
CA LEU A 389 -0.97 -5.84 -17.14
C LEU A 389 -0.28 -7.00 -16.43
N LYS A 390 -1.06 -7.89 -15.79
CA LYS A 390 -0.56 -9.09 -15.09
C LYS A 390 -1.39 -10.30 -15.46
N GLY A 391 -0.74 -11.40 -15.77
CA GLY A 391 -1.31 -12.73 -15.84
C GLY A 391 -0.70 -13.59 -14.74
N GLU A 392 -1.52 -14.33 -14.01
CA GLU A 392 -1.08 -15.24 -12.95
C GLU A 392 -1.76 -16.59 -13.13
N LEU A 393 -0.98 -17.66 -13.09
CA LEU A 393 -1.42 -19.03 -13.13
C LEU A 393 -0.95 -19.75 -11.87
N LYS A 394 -1.87 -20.29 -11.08
CA LYS A 394 -1.59 -21.15 -9.92
C LYS A 394 -2.01 -22.56 -10.27
N TRP A 395 -1.07 -23.48 -10.18
CA TRP A 395 -1.28 -24.89 -10.45
C TRP A 395 -1.04 -25.75 -9.21
N ASP A 396 -2.12 -26.29 -8.66
CA ASP A 396 -2.08 -27.28 -7.60
C ASP A 396 -1.67 -28.63 -8.18
N ILE A 397 -0.37 -28.91 -8.19
CA ILE A 397 0.20 -30.17 -8.69
C ILE A 397 -0.41 -31.33 -7.87
N ASN A 398 -0.41 -31.16 -6.55
CA ASN A 398 -1.08 -32.04 -5.61
C ASN A 398 -1.39 -31.28 -4.29
N LYS A 399 -1.84 -31.95 -3.24
CA LYS A 399 -2.22 -31.33 -1.95
C LYS A 399 -1.06 -30.62 -1.24
N ASN A 400 0.18 -30.96 -1.57
CA ASN A 400 1.37 -30.45 -0.89
C ASN A 400 2.23 -29.56 -1.78
N HIS A 401 2.03 -29.55 -3.09
CA HIS A 401 2.85 -28.82 -4.04
C HIS A 401 1.99 -27.98 -4.96
N GLN A 402 2.33 -26.70 -5.05
CA GLN A 402 1.71 -25.71 -5.93
C GLN A 402 2.81 -24.97 -6.69
N LEU A 403 2.57 -24.68 -7.94
CA LEU A 403 3.41 -23.85 -8.80
C LEU A 403 2.64 -22.60 -9.23
N ASP A 404 3.19 -21.45 -8.97
CA ASP A 404 2.64 -20.16 -9.39
C ASP A 404 3.55 -19.56 -10.45
N VAL A 405 2.98 -19.14 -11.57
CA VAL A 405 3.68 -18.45 -12.66
C VAL A 405 3.02 -17.10 -12.87
N THR A 406 3.83 -16.05 -12.81
CA THR A 406 3.35 -14.67 -13.01
C THR A 406 4.11 -13.99 -14.14
N LEU A 407 3.37 -13.40 -15.06
CA LEU A 407 3.88 -12.51 -16.10
C LEU A 407 3.29 -11.12 -15.86
N SER A 408 4.12 -10.10 -15.91
CA SER A 408 3.60 -8.73 -15.85
C SER A 408 4.34 -7.78 -16.78
N PHE A 409 3.61 -6.81 -17.27
CA PHE A 409 4.07 -5.69 -18.07
C PHE A 409 3.62 -4.39 -17.42
N GLN A 410 4.52 -3.42 -17.35
CA GLN A 410 4.22 -2.06 -16.91
C GLN A 410 4.78 -1.07 -17.92
N GLU A 411 4.03 -0.01 -18.16
CA GLU A 411 4.46 1.16 -18.92
C GLU A 411 4.16 2.40 -18.10
N ASN A 412 5.16 3.21 -17.84
CA ASN A 412 5.02 4.49 -17.17
C ASN A 412 5.51 5.61 -18.08
N LEU A 413 4.61 6.48 -18.49
CA LEU A 413 4.89 7.72 -19.21
C LEU A 413 4.88 8.86 -18.20
N ARG A 414 5.95 9.64 -18.16
CA ARG A 414 6.08 10.78 -17.26
C ARG A 414 6.49 12.02 -18.05
N GLN A 415 5.82 13.12 -17.73
CA GLN A 415 6.11 14.44 -18.29
C GLN A 415 6.15 15.47 -17.16
N GLU A 416 7.19 16.30 -17.16
CA GLU A 416 7.35 17.39 -16.21
C GLU A 416 7.47 18.71 -16.96
N PHE A 417 6.77 19.71 -16.48
CA PHE A 417 6.68 21.01 -17.10
C PHE A 417 7.18 22.09 -16.14
N GLU A 418 7.95 23.02 -16.65
CA GLU A 418 8.57 24.08 -15.90
C GLU A 418 8.23 25.47 -16.44
N ASN A 419 8.26 26.47 -15.55
CA ASN A 419 8.20 27.86 -15.96
C ASN A 419 9.51 28.28 -16.64
N ARG A 420 9.46 28.65 -17.92
CA ARG A 420 10.62 29.08 -18.72
C ARG A 420 10.50 30.54 -19.11
N LYS A 421 11.65 31.23 -19.36
CA LYS A 421 11.66 32.63 -19.80
C LYS A 421 10.79 32.86 -21.03
N LYS A 422 10.82 31.94 -22.00
CA LYS A 422 9.90 31.97 -23.16
C LYS A 422 8.63 31.20 -22.75
N THR A 423 7.57 31.90 -22.47
CA THR A 423 6.29 31.34 -21.98
C THR A 423 5.76 30.17 -22.82
N GLN A 424 5.91 30.25 -24.15
CA GLN A 424 5.56 29.14 -25.05
C GLN A 424 6.33 27.85 -24.79
N TRP A 425 7.57 27.93 -24.27
CA TRP A 425 8.38 26.78 -23.94
C TRP A 425 7.97 26.14 -22.63
N SER A 426 7.27 26.84 -21.74
CA SER A 426 6.74 26.29 -20.49
C SER A 426 5.73 25.16 -20.70
N TRP A 427 5.11 25.09 -21.90
CA TRP A 427 4.19 24.03 -22.31
C TRP A 427 4.86 22.91 -23.12
N ILE A 428 6.18 22.97 -23.28
CA ILE A 428 6.99 21.86 -23.76
C ILE A 428 7.53 21.15 -22.54
N PRO A 429 7.34 19.83 -22.37
CA PRO A 429 7.86 19.13 -21.20
C PRO A 429 9.36 19.33 -21.07
N MET A 430 9.82 19.57 -19.87
CA MET A 430 11.24 19.59 -19.52
C MET A 430 11.79 18.17 -19.48
N GLN A 431 10.99 17.25 -18.97
CA GLN A 431 11.23 15.81 -18.99
C GLN A 431 10.06 15.14 -19.72
N ASP A 432 10.36 14.24 -20.63
CA ASP A 432 9.39 13.44 -21.37
C ASP A 432 9.98 12.05 -21.57
N LEU A 433 9.59 11.12 -20.71
CA LEU A 433 10.23 9.81 -20.65
C LEU A 433 9.22 8.68 -20.49
N ILE A 434 9.59 7.51 -20.97
CA ILE A 434 8.81 6.30 -20.87
C ILE A 434 9.66 5.15 -20.30
N LEU A 435 9.20 4.59 -19.19
CA LEU A 435 9.76 3.39 -18.59
C LEU A 435 8.87 2.19 -18.92
N LYS A 436 9.46 1.16 -19.52
CA LYS A 436 8.78 -0.13 -19.74
C LYS A 436 9.44 -1.20 -18.88
N THR A 437 8.63 -2.01 -18.25
CA THR A 437 9.09 -3.10 -17.38
C THR A 437 8.36 -4.39 -17.77
N TYR A 438 9.14 -5.44 -17.97
CA TYR A 438 8.67 -6.81 -18.23
C TYR A 438 9.16 -7.69 -17.09
N LYS A 439 8.26 -8.45 -16.49
CA LYS A 439 8.60 -9.31 -15.37
C LYS A 439 8.05 -10.71 -15.54
N PHE A 440 8.87 -11.70 -15.16
CA PHE A 440 8.53 -13.10 -15.14
C PHE A 440 8.95 -13.70 -13.80
N ASP A 441 7.98 -14.23 -13.05
CA ASP A 441 8.22 -14.89 -11.76
C ASP A 441 7.68 -16.31 -11.80
N VAL A 442 8.42 -17.23 -11.19
CA VAL A 442 8.00 -18.60 -10.92
C VAL A 442 8.19 -18.88 -9.45
N LEU A 443 7.18 -19.41 -8.81
CA LEU A 443 7.19 -19.71 -7.37
C LEU A 443 6.65 -21.12 -7.14
N TRP A 444 7.45 -21.94 -6.50
CA TRP A 444 7.06 -23.26 -6.04
C TRP A 444 6.79 -23.22 -4.53
N HIS A 445 5.60 -23.66 -4.14
CA HIS A 445 5.19 -23.87 -2.76
C HIS A 445 5.17 -25.35 -2.43
N ALA A 446 5.78 -25.72 -1.33
CA ALA A 446 5.76 -27.07 -0.83
C ALA A 446 5.36 -27.13 0.63
N LYS A 447 4.55 -28.12 1.02
CA LYS A 447 4.14 -28.41 2.39
C LYS A 447 4.69 -29.75 2.80
N TRP A 448 5.32 -29.82 3.96
CA TRP A 448 5.92 -31.01 4.53
C TRP A 448 5.23 -31.40 5.83
N LYS A 449 5.07 -32.70 6.08
CA LYS A 449 4.42 -33.15 7.33
C LYS A 449 5.32 -32.94 8.56
N LEU A 450 6.63 -33.09 8.38
CA LEU A 450 7.60 -32.91 9.46
C LEU A 450 7.57 -31.46 9.92
N TRP A 451 7.35 -31.22 11.22
CA TRP A 451 7.30 -29.89 11.85
C TRP A 451 6.40 -28.87 11.13
N LYS A 452 5.37 -29.38 10.42
CA LYS A 452 4.47 -28.54 9.57
C LYS A 452 5.25 -27.58 8.69
N MET A 453 6.37 -28.02 8.14
CA MET A 453 7.24 -27.19 7.33
C MET A 453 6.56 -26.75 6.04
N THR A 454 6.86 -25.51 5.64
CA THR A 454 6.53 -24.99 4.31
C THR A 454 7.77 -24.43 3.66
N THR A 455 7.89 -24.62 2.35
CA THR A 455 9.01 -24.12 1.54
C THR A 455 8.45 -23.32 0.38
N ASP A 456 8.93 -22.12 0.22
CA ASP A 456 8.71 -21.27 -0.96
C ASP A 456 10.08 -21.16 -1.67
N ALA A 457 10.17 -21.62 -2.92
CA ALA A 457 11.35 -21.41 -3.75
C ALA A 457 10.93 -20.70 -5.04
N GLY A 458 11.57 -19.59 -5.34
CA GLY A 458 11.16 -18.74 -6.46
C GLY A 458 12.31 -18.20 -7.28
N LEU A 459 12.01 -17.98 -8.56
CA LEU A 459 12.86 -17.26 -9.51
C LEU A 459 12.13 -16.02 -9.98
N SER A 460 12.83 -14.91 -10.08
CA SER A 460 12.28 -13.64 -10.58
C SER A 460 13.21 -13.02 -11.61
N ASN A 461 12.65 -12.56 -12.71
CA ASN A 461 13.37 -11.84 -13.77
C ASN A 461 12.64 -10.55 -14.07
N THR A 462 13.37 -9.45 -14.19
CA THR A 462 12.84 -8.14 -14.54
C THR A 462 13.71 -7.50 -15.60
N TYR A 463 13.14 -7.12 -16.72
CA TYR A 463 13.79 -6.34 -17.76
C TYR A 463 13.11 -4.99 -17.88
N GLN A 464 13.93 -3.92 -17.86
CA GLN A 464 13.47 -2.53 -17.89
C GLN A 464 14.17 -1.77 -19.01
N THR A 465 13.45 -0.87 -19.65
CA THR A 465 14.01 0.12 -20.57
C THR A 465 13.43 1.50 -20.29
N ASN A 466 14.29 2.50 -20.22
CA ASN A 466 13.92 3.89 -20.16
C ASN A 466 14.32 4.62 -21.44
N TYR A 467 13.40 5.38 -22.00
CA TYR A 467 13.65 6.18 -23.18
C TYR A 467 13.14 7.62 -22.96
N ASN A 468 14.01 8.57 -23.23
CA ASN A 468 13.68 9.99 -23.17
C ASN A 468 13.28 10.47 -24.57
N TYR A 469 12.08 11.04 -24.68
CA TYR A 469 11.60 11.60 -25.94
C TYR A 469 12.35 12.89 -26.28
N PRO A 470 12.79 13.06 -27.53
CA PRO A 470 13.47 14.29 -27.97
C PRO A 470 12.51 15.49 -28.04
N GLY A 471 13.05 16.69 -28.01
CA GLY A 471 12.27 17.93 -28.19
C GLY A 471 12.00 18.71 -26.90
N THR A 472 12.46 18.23 -25.76
CA THR A 472 12.31 18.87 -24.44
C THR A 472 13.07 20.21 -24.30
N LYS A 473 13.98 20.52 -25.22
CA LYS A 473 14.87 21.72 -25.20
C LYS A 473 15.81 21.76 -23.98
N GLN A 474 15.99 20.62 -23.30
CA GLN A 474 16.96 20.43 -22.23
C GLN A 474 17.47 18.98 -22.28
N PRO A 475 18.66 18.70 -21.74
CA PRO A 475 19.13 17.35 -21.52
C PRO A 475 18.19 16.59 -20.59
N ALA A 476 18.15 15.30 -20.75
CA ALA A 476 17.35 14.44 -19.88
C ALA A 476 17.90 14.47 -18.45
N PHE A 477 17.01 14.56 -17.46
CA PHE A 477 17.37 14.50 -16.04
C PHE A 477 17.99 13.16 -15.65
N VAL A 478 17.40 12.06 -16.15
CA VAL A 478 17.99 10.73 -16.10
C VAL A 478 18.26 10.22 -17.52
N PRO A 479 19.35 9.49 -17.76
CA PRO A 479 19.72 9.02 -19.09
C PRO A 479 18.78 7.91 -19.60
N ASN A 480 18.91 7.55 -20.87
CA ASN A 480 18.37 6.30 -21.37
C ASN A 480 19.11 5.12 -20.73
N PHE A 481 18.38 4.06 -20.43
CA PHE A 481 18.99 2.84 -19.91
C PHE A 481 18.21 1.58 -20.27
N ALA A 482 18.92 0.46 -20.22
CA ALA A 482 18.36 -0.87 -20.17
C ALA A 482 18.89 -1.59 -18.93
N ALA A 483 18.02 -2.27 -18.19
CA ALA A 483 18.42 -3.02 -17.00
C ALA A 483 17.81 -4.42 -17.00
N LEU A 484 18.64 -5.42 -16.68
CA LEU A 484 18.20 -6.78 -16.43
C LEU A 484 18.49 -7.12 -14.98
N SER A 485 17.48 -7.55 -14.26
CA SER A 485 17.61 -8.03 -12.88
C SER A 485 17.10 -9.46 -12.80
N MET A 486 17.88 -10.35 -12.20
CA MET A 486 17.47 -11.75 -11.96
C MET A 486 17.78 -12.11 -10.51
N GLY A 487 16.90 -12.90 -9.91
CA GLY A 487 17.07 -13.36 -8.54
C GLY A 487 16.41 -14.69 -8.29
N GLY A 488 17.07 -15.50 -7.45
CA GLY A 488 16.53 -16.74 -6.93
C GLY A 488 16.44 -16.70 -5.41
N TYR A 489 15.35 -17.20 -4.85
CA TYR A 489 15.15 -17.21 -3.41
C TYR A 489 14.55 -18.52 -2.91
N PHE A 490 14.80 -18.74 -1.62
CA PHE A 490 14.31 -19.86 -0.85
C PHE A 490 13.85 -19.34 0.51
N LEU A 491 12.64 -19.67 0.92
CA LEU A 491 12.07 -19.33 2.21
C LEU A 491 11.48 -20.58 2.85
N HIS A 492 12.07 -21.01 3.95
CA HIS A 492 11.65 -22.19 4.68
C HIS A 492 11.08 -21.81 6.03
N LYS A 493 9.91 -22.34 6.37
CA LYS A 493 9.22 -22.11 7.65
C LYS A 493 8.96 -23.44 8.34
N ALA A 494 9.10 -23.45 9.65
CA ALA A 494 8.86 -24.62 10.49
C ALA A 494 8.13 -24.24 11.79
N GLU A 495 7.29 -25.14 12.29
CA GLU A 495 6.57 -25.00 13.56
C GLU A 495 7.03 -26.07 14.55
N PHE A 496 7.54 -25.64 15.69
CA PHE A 496 7.98 -26.47 16.81
C PHE A 496 7.11 -26.17 18.04
N GLY A 497 5.89 -26.66 18.04
CA GLY A 497 4.92 -26.37 19.10
C GLY A 497 4.58 -24.88 19.19
N LYS A 498 5.05 -24.19 20.24
CA LYS A 498 4.85 -22.74 20.44
C LYS A 498 5.85 -21.87 19.70
N LEU A 499 6.91 -22.46 19.16
CA LEU A 499 7.95 -21.77 18.41
C LEU A 499 7.71 -21.94 16.91
N GLN A 500 7.70 -20.85 16.19
CA GLN A 500 7.73 -20.81 14.73
C GLN A 500 9.01 -20.13 14.28
N CYS A 501 9.65 -20.69 13.26
CA CYS A 501 10.88 -20.15 12.69
C CYS A 501 10.74 -20.03 11.17
N ALA A 502 11.43 -19.05 10.59
CA ALA A 502 11.59 -18.93 9.15
C ALA A 502 13.04 -18.57 8.81
N LEU A 503 13.58 -19.26 7.82
CA LEU A 503 14.88 -18.98 7.23
C LEU A 503 14.69 -18.64 5.77
N GLY A 504 15.15 -17.47 5.36
CA GLY A 504 15.10 -17.01 3.97
C GLY A 504 16.51 -16.75 3.43
N MET A 505 16.72 -17.08 2.18
CA MET A 505 17.96 -16.80 1.44
C MET A 505 17.60 -16.37 0.04
N ARG A 506 18.33 -15.38 -0.50
CA ARG A 506 18.15 -14.88 -1.85
C ARG A 506 19.47 -14.39 -2.43
N TYR A 507 19.69 -14.67 -3.69
CA TYR A 507 20.77 -14.07 -4.47
C TYR A 507 20.18 -13.33 -5.66
N ASP A 508 20.62 -12.10 -5.86
CA ASP A 508 20.21 -11.24 -6.96
C ASP A 508 21.43 -10.68 -7.70
N PHE A 509 21.26 -10.48 -8.99
CA PHE A 509 22.16 -9.64 -9.77
C PHE A 509 21.37 -8.67 -10.66
N ARG A 510 21.96 -7.53 -10.93
CA ARG A 510 21.43 -6.49 -11.82
C ARG A 510 22.53 -6.00 -12.76
N VAL A 511 22.22 -6.05 -14.04
CA VAL A 511 23.01 -5.46 -15.11
C VAL A 511 22.33 -4.18 -15.54
N LEU A 512 23.09 -3.10 -15.70
CA LEU A 512 22.60 -1.80 -16.10
C LEU A 512 23.49 -1.25 -17.21
N SER A 513 22.92 -0.99 -18.38
CA SER A 513 23.55 -0.31 -19.52
C SER A 513 22.92 1.07 -19.66
N VAL A 514 23.72 2.10 -19.67
CA VAL A 514 23.27 3.51 -19.59
C VAL A 514 23.96 4.32 -20.68
N ASN A 515 23.17 5.15 -21.39
CA ASN A 515 23.73 6.10 -22.35
C ASN A 515 23.09 7.48 -22.19
N GLY A 516 23.91 8.52 -22.29
CA GLY A 516 23.44 9.89 -22.04
C GLY A 516 24.52 10.93 -22.30
N TYR A 517 24.27 12.13 -21.76
CA TYR A 517 25.17 13.26 -21.87
C TYR A 517 25.62 13.76 -20.49
N SER A 518 26.92 13.98 -20.31
CA SER A 518 27.54 14.28 -19.00
C SER A 518 27.35 15.71 -18.52
N SER A 519 27.06 16.66 -19.41
CA SER A 519 26.99 18.08 -19.05
C SER A 519 26.10 18.87 -20.00
N LEU A 520 25.41 19.88 -19.45
CA LEU A 520 24.60 20.83 -20.19
C LEU A 520 25.44 21.70 -21.14
N SER A 521 26.69 22.01 -20.78
CA SER A 521 27.57 22.92 -21.57
C SER A 521 28.36 22.21 -22.64
N ASN A 522 28.79 20.98 -22.42
CA ASN A 522 29.70 20.24 -23.30
C ASN A 522 29.06 19.13 -24.10
N TYR A 523 27.85 18.69 -23.74
CA TYR A 523 27.11 17.58 -24.39
C TYR A 523 27.97 16.34 -24.67
N THR A 524 28.89 16.03 -23.75
CA THR A 524 29.77 14.87 -23.90
C THR A 524 28.95 13.59 -23.72
N TYR A 525 28.83 12.86 -24.81
CA TYR A 525 28.16 11.56 -24.79
C TYR A 525 28.96 10.55 -23.95
N TYR A 526 28.24 9.72 -23.20
CA TYR A 526 28.81 8.58 -22.48
C TYR A 526 27.96 7.35 -22.65
N ASP A 527 28.63 6.22 -22.61
CA ASP A 527 28.04 4.89 -22.51
C ASP A 527 28.68 4.21 -21.30
N ASP A 528 27.87 3.73 -20.37
CA ASP A 528 28.35 3.16 -19.11
C ASP A 528 27.65 1.83 -18.83
N PHE A 529 28.38 0.93 -18.18
CA PHE A 529 27.91 -0.40 -17.84
C PHE A 529 28.18 -0.68 -16.37
N LYS A 530 27.14 -1.11 -15.63
CA LYS A 530 27.24 -1.47 -14.22
C LYS A 530 26.72 -2.87 -13.99
N LEU A 531 27.42 -3.61 -13.15
CA LEU A 531 27.01 -4.91 -12.64
C LEU A 531 26.98 -4.87 -11.13
N TYR A 532 25.83 -5.22 -10.57
CA TYR A 532 25.63 -5.34 -9.12
C TYR A 532 25.14 -6.74 -8.79
N SER A 533 25.70 -7.35 -7.76
CA SER A 533 25.18 -8.62 -7.25
C SER A 533 25.39 -8.72 -5.74
N ASN A 534 24.48 -9.39 -5.06
CA ASN A 534 24.62 -9.62 -3.64
C ASN A 534 23.70 -10.73 -3.15
N PHE A 535 24.02 -11.20 -1.95
CA PHE A 535 23.26 -12.19 -1.20
C PHE A 535 22.42 -11.50 -0.12
N THR A 536 21.19 -11.96 0.06
CA THR A 536 20.28 -11.55 1.13
C THR A 536 19.94 -12.76 1.99
N MET A 537 19.93 -12.60 3.30
CA MET A 537 19.55 -13.63 4.25
C MET A 537 18.63 -13.06 5.31
N SER A 538 17.70 -13.88 5.78
CA SER A 538 16.80 -13.49 6.86
C SER A 538 16.48 -14.67 7.76
N PHE A 539 16.38 -14.40 9.05
CA PHE A 539 15.90 -15.33 10.04
C PHE A 539 14.84 -14.67 10.91
N ALA A 540 13.70 -15.31 11.04
CA ALA A 540 12.58 -14.82 11.84
C ALA A 540 12.14 -15.90 12.83
N THR A 541 11.76 -15.46 14.02
CA THR A 541 11.18 -16.31 15.06
C THR A 541 9.94 -15.66 15.64
N HIS A 542 8.97 -16.50 15.97
CA HIS A 542 7.80 -16.14 16.75
C HIS A 542 7.60 -17.17 17.84
N TYR A 543 7.48 -16.71 19.07
CA TYR A 543 7.24 -17.58 20.22
C TYR A 543 5.96 -17.16 20.93
N GLN A 544 5.01 -18.08 21.03
CA GLN A 544 3.74 -17.90 21.73
C GLN A 544 3.87 -18.40 23.18
N PHE A 545 4.05 -17.49 24.14
CA PHE A 545 4.13 -17.84 25.56
C PHE A 545 2.83 -18.47 26.05
N ASN A 546 1.71 -17.79 25.73
CA ASN A 546 0.34 -18.23 26.00
C ASN A 546 -0.64 -17.54 25.02
N ASP A 547 -1.94 -17.72 25.21
CA ASP A 547 -2.98 -17.16 24.33
C ASP A 547 -3.02 -15.63 24.32
N LYS A 548 -2.42 -14.99 25.32
CA LYS A 548 -2.42 -13.53 25.47
C LYS A 548 -1.10 -12.86 25.10
N TRP A 549 0.00 -13.61 25.10
CA TRP A 549 1.33 -13.04 24.95
C TRP A 549 2.19 -13.79 23.93
N ASP A 550 2.70 -13.08 22.98
CA ASP A 550 3.67 -13.56 22.00
C ASP A 550 4.84 -12.57 21.82
N ALA A 551 5.98 -13.09 21.37
CA ALA A 551 7.14 -12.28 21.00
C ALA A 551 7.67 -12.70 19.63
N ARG A 552 8.27 -11.75 18.93
CA ARG A 552 8.85 -11.91 17.60
C ARG A 552 10.22 -11.30 17.56
N ALA A 553 11.12 -11.97 16.86
CA ALA A 553 12.44 -11.44 16.55
C ALA A 553 12.76 -11.73 15.09
N ASN A 554 13.28 -10.72 14.40
CA ASN A 554 13.69 -10.83 13.01
C ASN A 554 15.09 -10.25 12.89
N ILE A 555 15.99 -10.99 12.27
CA ILE A 555 17.30 -10.51 11.87
C ILE A 555 17.47 -10.75 10.36
N GLY A 556 17.95 -9.75 9.64
CA GLY A 556 18.12 -9.87 8.20
C GLY A 556 19.32 -9.10 7.68
N TRP A 557 19.87 -9.61 6.61
CA TRP A 557 20.88 -8.98 5.79
C TRP A 557 20.24 -8.63 4.45
N SER A 558 20.29 -7.37 4.05
CA SER A 558 19.66 -6.88 2.83
C SER A 558 20.57 -5.91 2.09
N TRP A 559 20.28 -5.71 0.81
CA TRP A 559 21.05 -4.82 -0.03
C TRP A 559 20.16 -4.16 -1.08
N ARG A 560 20.68 -3.09 -1.68
CA ARG A 560 20.15 -2.55 -2.92
C ARG A 560 21.27 -1.98 -3.80
N PRO A 561 21.17 -2.05 -5.13
CA PRO A 561 22.02 -1.27 -6.01
C PRO A 561 21.62 0.20 -5.96
N PRO A 562 22.50 1.14 -6.34
CA PRO A 562 22.11 2.52 -6.60
C PRO A 562 21.05 2.62 -7.70
N ASP A 563 20.16 3.59 -7.58
CA ASP A 563 19.18 3.90 -8.62
C ASP A 563 19.78 4.77 -9.74
N ILE A 564 19.08 4.81 -10.87
CA ILE A 564 19.55 5.57 -12.04
C ILE A 564 19.69 7.07 -11.75
N ASN A 565 18.78 7.64 -10.97
CA ASN A 565 18.84 9.05 -10.57
C ASN A 565 19.99 9.31 -9.58
N GLU A 566 20.26 8.40 -8.66
CA GLU A 566 21.37 8.53 -7.71
C GLU A 566 22.73 8.53 -8.44
N LEU A 567 22.83 7.73 -9.49
CA LEU A 567 24.07 7.62 -10.29
C LEU A 567 24.24 8.77 -11.29
N TYR A 568 23.17 9.17 -11.99
CA TYR A 568 23.27 9.94 -13.22
C TYR A 568 22.39 11.17 -13.28
N ALA A 569 21.54 11.45 -12.27
CA ALA A 569 20.69 12.64 -12.32
C ALA A 569 21.52 13.92 -12.47
N ILE A 570 21.08 14.80 -13.35
CA ILE A 570 21.61 16.16 -13.46
C ILE A 570 20.51 17.08 -13.95
N GLY A 571 20.08 18.02 -13.13
CA GLY A 571 19.05 18.96 -13.53
C GLY A 571 18.21 19.50 -12.41
N LEU A 572 17.25 20.34 -12.84
CA LEU A 572 16.23 20.92 -11.98
C LEU A 572 15.15 19.87 -11.67
N GLN A 573 14.82 19.74 -10.40
CA GLN A 573 13.75 18.87 -9.93
C GLN A 573 12.67 19.69 -9.24
N ASP A 574 11.39 19.40 -9.57
CA ASP A 574 10.18 20.04 -9.03
C ASP A 574 10.22 21.59 -9.04
N GLY A 575 10.99 22.17 -9.94
CA GLY A 575 11.16 23.61 -10.04
C GLY A 575 11.79 24.29 -8.82
N SER A 576 12.32 23.54 -7.87
CA SER A 576 12.73 24.08 -6.57
C SER A 576 14.19 23.85 -6.20
N TYR A 577 14.85 22.82 -6.72
CA TYR A 577 16.25 22.54 -6.43
C TYR A 577 16.95 21.78 -7.55
N TRP A 578 18.28 21.91 -7.60
CA TRP A 578 19.15 21.26 -8.57
C TRP A 578 19.77 20.00 -8.00
N VAL A 579 19.69 18.89 -8.72
CA VAL A 579 20.21 17.59 -8.28
C VAL A 579 21.40 17.16 -9.12
N VAL A 580 22.41 16.57 -8.48
CA VAL A 580 23.58 15.99 -9.13
C VAL A 580 23.82 14.57 -8.60
N GLY A 581 23.78 13.59 -9.50
CA GLY A 581 24.09 12.18 -9.22
C GLY A 581 25.61 11.93 -9.11
N ASN A 582 25.94 10.75 -8.58
CA ASN A 582 27.32 10.31 -8.41
C ASN A 582 27.52 8.90 -9.02
N LYS A 583 28.24 8.82 -10.14
CA LYS A 583 28.50 7.57 -10.87
C LYS A 583 29.33 6.54 -10.09
N ASN A 584 29.98 6.94 -9.01
CA ASN A 584 30.90 6.11 -8.25
C ASN A 584 30.22 5.40 -7.07
N LEU A 585 28.89 5.56 -6.90
CA LEU A 585 28.17 4.94 -5.82
C LEU A 585 28.24 3.42 -5.91
N ALA A 586 28.49 2.78 -4.74
CA ALA A 586 28.43 1.35 -4.55
C ALA A 586 27.05 0.91 -4.04
N SER A 587 26.79 -0.40 -4.04
CA SER A 587 25.56 -0.94 -3.46
C SER A 587 25.50 -0.74 -1.96
N GLU A 588 24.34 -0.33 -1.45
CA GLU A 588 24.06 -0.36 -0.01
C GLU A 588 23.97 -1.79 0.50
N ARG A 589 24.52 -2.04 1.69
CA ARG A 589 24.46 -3.32 2.39
C ARG A 589 24.14 -3.08 3.84
N GLY A 590 23.09 -3.72 4.36
CA GLY A 590 22.69 -3.50 5.73
C GLY A 590 22.22 -4.76 6.43
N TYR A 591 22.37 -4.77 7.74
CA TYR A 591 21.72 -5.73 8.60
C TYR A 591 20.74 -5.01 9.52
N LYS A 592 19.61 -5.66 9.73
CA LYS A 592 18.50 -5.14 10.51
C LYS A 592 18.05 -6.16 11.55
N LEU A 593 17.87 -5.73 12.77
CA LEU A 593 17.21 -6.45 13.85
C LEU A 593 15.89 -5.77 14.15
N VAL A 594 14.82 -6.54 14.23
CA VAL A 594 13.51 -6.08 14.69
C VAL A 594 13.02 -6.98 15.80
N LEU A 595 12.68 -6.40 16.93
CA LEU A 595 12.11 -7.08 18.08
C LEU A 595 10.72 -6.52 18.33
N GLY A 596 9.75 -7.41 18.54
CA GLY A 596 8.38 -7.01 18.86
C GLY A 596 7.76 -7.98 19.86
N THR A 597 6.86 -7.49 20.67
CA THR A 597 6.04 -8.33 21.53
C THR A 597 4.59 -7.84 21.44
N ARG A 598 3.67 -8.72 21.67
CA ARG A 598 2.25 -8.39 21.74
C ARG A 598 1.63 -9.04 22.95
N TYR A 599 1.00 -8.18 23.77
CA TYR A 599 0.10 -8.62 24.81
C TYR A 599 -1.34 -8.27 24.42
N ARG A 600 -2.26 -9.22 24.51
CA ARG A 600 -3.67 -9.03 24.19
C ARG A 600 -4.55 -9.75 25.18
N ASN A 601 -5.53 -9.05 25.73
CA ASN A 601 -6.65 -9.63 26.47
C ASN A 601 -7.98 -9.01 25.98
N THR A 602 -9.08 -9.16 26.72
CA THR A 602 -10.42 -8.68 26.32
C THR A 602 -10.54 -7.16 26.23
N TRP A 603 -9.78 -6.42 27.01
CA TRP A 603 -9.88 -4.96 27.13
C TRP A 603 -8.59 -4.20 26.78
N LEU A 604 -7.44 -4.88 26.69
CA LEU A 604 -6.15 -4.27 26.43
C LEU A 604 -5.38 -5.06 25.36
N SER A 605 -4.85 -4.33 24.37
CA SER A 605 -3.80 -4.84 23.44
C SER A 605 -2.65 -3.85 23.47
N VAL A 606 -1.41 -4.35 23.64
CA VAL A 606 -0.19 -3.52 23.57
C VAL A 606 0.83 -4.20 22.67
N GLU A 607 1.33 -3.47 21.69
CA GLU A 607 2.27 -3.98 20.69
C GLU A 607 3.47 -3.02 20.56
N PRO A 608 4.50 -3.10 21.43
CA PRO A 608 5.73 -2.39 21.22
C PRO A 608 6.64 -3.11 20.21
N SER A 609 7.38 -2.32 19.48
CA SER A 609 8.38 -2.77 18.52
C SER A 609 9.64 -1.92 18.64
N PHE A 610 10.77 -2.55 18.48
CA PHE A 610 12.06 -1.92 18.46
C PHE A 610 12.84 -2.38 17.24
N PHE A 611 13.58 -1.50 16.58
CA PHE A 611 14.45 -1.84 15.48
C PHE A 611 15.85 -1.24 15.64
N PHE A 612 16.82 -1.95 15.12
CA PHE A 612 18.20 -1.49 14.92
C PHE A 612 18.64 -1.88 13.52
N GLN A 613 19.21 -0.93 12.79
CA GLN A 613 19.74 -1.18 11.44
C GLN A 613 21.08 -0.46 11.28
N ARG A 614 22.08 -1.17 10.74
CA ARG A 614 23.32 -0.58 10.25
C ARG A 614 23.42 -0.80 8.76
N ILE A 615 23.75 0.26 8.02
CA ILE A 615 23.90 0.22 6.56
C ILE A 615 25.26 0.80 6.22
N ASN A 616 26.04 0.02 5.49
CA ASN A 616 27.26 0.46 4.88
C ASN A 616 26.94 1.02 3.50
N SER A 617 27.65 2.11 3.15
CA SER A 617 27.47 2.81 1.88
C SER A 617 26.02 3.28 1.65
N TYR A 618 25.38 3.84 2.68
CA TYR A 618 24.03 4.40 2.59
C TYR A 618 24.04 5.62 1.67
N ILE A 619 23.21 5.60 0.64
CA ILE A 619 23.12 6.64 -0.37
C ILE A 619 22.08 7.68 0.06
N TYR A 620 22.47 8.93 0.10
CA TYR A 620 21.58 10.05 0.45
C TYR A 620 21.97 11.29 -0.34
N ASP A 621 21.02 12.19 -0.49
CA ASP A 621 21.29 13.51 -1.03
C ASP A 621 21.46 14.53 0.11
N HIS A 622 22.42 15.37 0.00
CA HIS A 622 22.67 16.47 0.92
C HIS A 622 22.96 17.76 0.14
N ILE A 623 22.81 18.89 0.82
CA ILE A 623 23.11 20.17 0.21
C ILE A 623 24.61 20.31 -0.03
N GLY A 624 24.99 20.87 -1.18
CA GLY A 624 26.39 21.17 -1.47
C GLY A 624 26.99 22.21 -0.52
N GLU A 625 28.30 22.22 -0.39
CA GLU A 625 29.03 23.14 0.48
C GLU A 625 29.65 24.31 -0.30
N GLY A 626 29.86 25.44 0.35
CA GLY A 626 30.54 26.60 -0.21
C GLY A 626 29.93 27.05 -1.56
N LYS A 627 30.72 27.01 -2.64
CA LYS A 627 30.28 27.41 -3.99
C LYS A 627 29.27 26.42 -4.59
N ASP A 628 29.26 25.20 -4.12
CA ASP A 628 28.35 24.15 -4.59
C ASP A 628 27.00 24.15 -3.88
N ARG A 629 26.76 25.03 -2.90
CA ARG A 629 25.48 25.15 -2.19
C ARG A 629 24.34 25.60 -3.11
N PHE A 630 24.63 26.36 -4.16
CA PHE A 630 23.63 26.87 -5.10
C PHE A 630 24.06 26.69 -6.56
N HIS A 631 23.10 26.40 -7.40
CA HIS A 631 23.25 26.26 -8.84
C HIS A 631 22.64 27.47 -9.57
N ASN A 632 23.42 28.05 -10.51
CA ASN A 632 22.97 29.12 -11.38
C ASN A 632 22.39 28.53 -12.68
N HIS A 633 21.10 28.66 -12.87
CA HIS A 633 20.41 28.22 -14.07
C HIS A 633 19.77 29.40 -14.80
N PRO A 634 19.58 29.35 -16.14
CA PRO A 634 18.94 30.45 -16.89
C PRO A 634 17.54 30.81 -16.39
N SER A 635 16.81 29.88 -15.74
CA SER A 635 15.46 30.09 -15.18
C SER A 635 15.48 30.65 -13.76
N GLY A 636 16.59 30.68 -13.04
CA GLY A 636 16.69 31.15 -11.66
C GLY A 636 17.90 30.60 -10.91
N LYS A 637 17.90 30.76 -9.59
CA LYS A 637 18.91 30.24 -8.66
C LYS A 637 18.26 29.18 -7.82
N TYR A 638 18.95 28.06 -7.61
CA TYR A 638 18.40 26.89 -6.94
C TYR A 638 19.37 26.33 -5.91
N PRO A 639 18.91 25.82 -4.75
CA PRO A 639 19.73 24.97 -3.88
C PRO A 639 20.24 23.78 -4.67
N LYS A 640 21.48 23.35 -4.42
CA LYS A 640 22.08 22.21 -5.11
C LYS A 640 22.25 21.05 -4.16
N PHE A 641 21.64 19.93 -4.48
CA PHE A 641 21.75 18.67 -3.77
C PHE A 641 22.66 17.71 -4.55
N ILE A 642 23.50 17.00 -3.82
CA ILE A 642 24.51 16.08 -4.37
C ILE A 642 24.30 14.72 -3.71
N TYR A 643 24.28 13.66 -4.52
CA TYR A 643 24.25 12.30 -3.99
C TYR A 643 25.62 11.86 -3.52
N ASP A 644 25.66 11.33 -2.30
CA ASP A 644 26.84 10.77 -1.68
C ASP A 644 26.49 9.49 -0.90
N GLN A 645 27.47 8.82 -0.32
CA GLN A 645 27.27 7.61 0.45
C GLN A 645 28.19 7.49 1.65
N ASP A 646 27.61 7.12 2.80
CA ASP A 646 28.29 6.96 4.07
C ASP A 646 27.81 5.73 4.83
N ASP A 647 28.54 5.32 5.85
CA ASP A 647 28.09 4.33 6.81
C ASP A 647 27.14 4.96 7.82
N VAL A 648 26.00 4.32 8.04
CA VAL A 648 24.96 4.85 8.93
C VAL A 648 24.42 3.80 9.89
N LYS A 649 23.85 4.28 11.01
CA LYS A 649 23.05 3.48 11.91
C LYS A 649 21.69 4.15 12.17
N LEU A 650 20.64 3.34 12.10
CA LEU A 650 19.28 3.76 12.42
C LEU A 650 18.73 2.86 13.50
N TYR A 651 18.09 3.45 14.51
CA TYR A 651 17.44 2.70 15.57
C TYR A 651 16.28 3.49 16.13
N GLY A 652 15.31 2.78 16.68
CA GLY A 652 14.12 3.41 17.19
C GLY A 652 13.09 2.40 17.63
N GLY A 653 11.90 2.88 17.88
CA GLY A 653 10.79 2.05 18.25
C GLY A 653 9.46 2.67 17.91
N ASP A 654 8.47 1.82 17.88
CA ASP A 654 7.06 2.20 17.80
C ASP A 654 6.24 1.40 18.81
N ILE A 655 5.14 1.97 19.25
CA ILE A 655 4.21 1.33 20.18
C ILE A 655 2.78 1.67 19.78
N GLU A 656 1.91 0.67 19.80
CA GLU A 656 0.47 0.85 19.75
C GLU A 656 -0.17 0.19 20.97
N ALA A 657 -1.03 0.93 21.65
CA ALA A 657 -1.81 0.43 22.78
C ALA A 657 -3.29 0.70 22.50
N THR A 658 -4.11 -0.35 22.50
CA THR A 658 -5.57 -0.27 22.37
C THR A 658 -6.22 -0.66 23.68
N VAL A 659 -7.08 0.22 24.21
CA VAL A 659 -7.84 -0.01 25.44
C VAL A 659 -9.32 0.07 25.13
N LYS A 660 -10.06 -0.97 25.54
CA LYS A 660 -11.53 -1.05 25.41
C LYS A 660 -12.16 -1.19 26.81
N PRO A 661 -12.37 -0.09 27.52
CA PRO A 661 -12.93 -0.12 28.88
C PRO A 661 -14.36 -0.69 28.87
N ILE A 662 -15.11 -0.40 27.82
CA ILE A 662 -16.43 -0.96 27.52
C ILE A 662 -16.51 -1.32 26.04
N ASP A 663 -17.45 -2.17 25.67
CA ASP A 663 -17.58 -2.70 24.29
C ASP A 663 -17.72 -1.62 23.20
N ARG A 664 -18.22 -0.43 23.58
CA ARG A 664 -18.52 0.67 22.63
C ARG A 664 -17.46 1.74 22.59
N LEU A 665 -16.50 1.75 23.51
CA LEU A 665 -15.48 2.78 23.64
C LEU A 665 -14.10 2.17 23.45
N THR A 666 -13.38 2.70 22.47
CA THR A 666 -12.01 2.25 22.14
C THR A 666 -11.09 3.46 22.20
N PHE A 667 -10.04 3.36 22.98
CA PHE A 667 -8.91 4.27 22.95
C PHE A 667 -7.73 3.60 22.24
N VAL A 668 -7.03 4.35 21.39
CA VAL A 668 -5.77 3.90 20.79
C VAL A 668 -4.72 4.96 21.01
N ALA A 669 -3.64 4.57 21.68
CA ALA A 669 -2.45 5.39 21.85
C ALA A 669 -1.34 4.87 20.96
N LYS A 670 -0.62 5.78 20.30
CA LYS A 670 0.49 5.48 19.39
C LYS A 670 1.68 6.34 19.75
N GLY A 671 2.88 5.79 19.61
CA GLY A 671 4.12 6.54 19.74
C GLY A 671 5.16 6.00 18.79
N GLU A 672 5.97 6.88 18.21
CA GLU A 672 7.09 6.52 17.37
C GLU A 672 8.26 7.47 17.60
N TRP A 673 9.45 6.92 17.60
CA TRP A 673 10.69 7.68 17.73
C TRP A 673 11.81 6.98 16.99
N MET A 674 12.73 7.76 16.42
CA MET A 674 13.87 7.19 15.72
C MET A 674 15.10 8.09 15.79
N PHE A 675 16.26 7.44 15.67
CA PHE A 675 17.56 8.07 15.60
C PHE A 675 18.29 7.59 14.35
N ALA A 676 18.86 8.49 13.58
CA ALA A 676 19.59 8.20 12.37
C ALA A 676 20.94 8.94 12.37
N ARG A 677 22.02 8.19 12.57
CA ARG A 677 23.39 8.73 12.67
C ARG A 677 24.21 8.32 11.46
N ASN A 678 24.83 9.29 10.82
CA ASN A 678 25.97 9.08 9.96
C ASN A 678 27.17 8.73 10.84
N ILE A 679 27.77 7.56 10.64
CA ILE A 679 28.90 7.09 11.46
C ILE A 679 30.21 7.60 10.90
N THR A 680 30.27 7.85 9.58
CA THR A 680 31.47 8.32 8.88
C THR A 680 31.85 9.71 9.36
N HIS A 681 30.87 10.63 9.47
CA HIS A 681 31.08 12.01 9.86
C HIS A 681 30.67 12.33 11.31
N ASN A 682 30.07 11.34 12.00
CA ASN A 682 29.54 11.45 13.36
C ASN A 682 28.48 12.56 13.54
N ASP A 683 27.61 12.73 12.54
CA ASP A 683 26.53 13.70 12.52
C ASP A 683 25.14 13.03 12.33
N TRP A 684 24.09 13.86 12.16
CA TRP A 684 22.74 13.37 11.92
C TRP A 684 22.44 13.27 10.42
N LEU A 685 21.70 12.24 10.03
CA LEU A 685 21.18 12.16 8.66
C LEU A 685 20.11 13.25 8.42
N PRO A 686 20.11 13.89 7.24
CA PRO A 686 19.10 14.88 6.90
C PRO A 686 17.72 14.24 6.65
N PHE A 687 16.64 15.04 6.73
CA PHE A 687 15.26 14.67 6.39
C PHE A 687 14.71 13.45 7.16
N MET A 688 15.18 13.22 8.37
CA MET A 688 14.65 12.15 9.22
C MET A 688 13.42 12.64 10.00
N PRO A 689 12.36 11.82 10.13
CA PRO A 689 11.11 12.24 10.77
C PRO A 689 11.29 12.60 12.25
N SER A 690 10.50 13.56 12.70
CA SER A 690 10.34 13.90 14.12
C SER A 690 9.61 12.81 14.90
N ASP A 691 9.76 12.77 16.22
CA ASP A 691 8.98 11.88 17.07
C ASP A 691 7.50 12.28 17.02
N ARG A 692 6.63 11.28 16.99
CA ARG A 692 5.19 11.47 16.82
C ARG A 692 4.41 10.67 17.85
N TYR A 693 3.42 11.30 18.47
CA TYR A 693 2.54 10.72 19.47
C TYR A 693 1.09 10.97 19.08
N GLY A 694 0.28 9.93 19.12
CA GLY A 694 -1.12 9.98 18.78
C GLY A 694 -1.99 9.39 19.88
N LEU A 695 -3.16 9.99 20.11
CA LEU A 695 -4.20 9.45 20.98
C LEU A 695 -5.53 9.59 20.25
N SER A 696 -6.28 8.50 20.13
CA SER A 696 -7.63 8.52 19.56
C SER A 696 -8.63 7.86 20.50
N ALA A 697 -9.85 8.37 20.45
CA ALA A 697 -11.03 7.82 21.11
C ALA A 697 -12.12 7.57 20.06
N THR A 698 -12.66 6.37 20.03
CA THR A 698 -13.76 6.00 19.13
C THR A 698 -14.92 5.47 19.96
N TYR A 699 -16.12 6.00 19.72
CA TYR A 699 -17.35 5.61 20.39
C TYR A 699 -18.38 5.13 19.38
N ASP A 700 -18.85 3.88 19.57
CA ASP A 700 -19.89 3.26 18.75
C ASP A 700 -21.24 3.42 19.40
N LEU A 701 -22.15 4.12 18.73
CA LEU A 701 -23.50 4.42 19.19
C LEU A 701 -24.53 3.67 18.33
N PRO A 702 -25.05 2.52 18.79
CA PRO A 702 -26.20 1.91 18.14
C PRO A 702 -27.45 2.78 18.43
N LEU A 703 -28.08 3.29 17.38
CA LEU A 703 -29.25 4.15 17.50
C LEU A 703 -30.53 3.35 17.61
N THR A 704 -30.52 2.10 17.14
CA THR A 704 -31.65 1.14 17.26
C THR A 704 -31.16 -0.21 17.80
N LYS A 705 -32.05 -0.95 18.45
CA LYS A 705 -31.74 -2.27 19.04
C LYS A 705 -31.40 -3.33 17.98
N ASP A 706 -31.92 -3.22 16.78
CA ASP A 706 -31.68 -4.07 15.62
C ASP A 706 -30.42 -3.69 14.83
N TYR A 707 -29.64 -2.69 15.32
CA TYR A 707 -28.45 -2.17 14.66
C TYR A 707 -28.70 -1.66 13.22
N LYS A 708 -29.95 -1.42 12.85
CA LYS A 708 -30.33 -0.86 11.53
C LYS A 708 -29.71 0.51 11.33
N TYR A 709 -29.71 1.33 12.39
CA TYR A 709 -29.05 2.64 12.43
C TYR A 709 -27.91 2.63 13.45
N ARG A 710 -26.72 2.98 13.00
CA ARG A 710 -25.53 3.03 13.86
C ARG A 710 -24.77 4.32 13.56
N SER A 711 -24.22 4.94 14.58
CA SER A 711 -23.30 6.08 14.45
C SER A 711 -21.97 5.72 15.10
N THR A 712 -20.87 6.16 14.51
CA THR A 712 -19.52 6.02 15.10
C THR A 712 -18.89 7.40 15.13
N LEU A 713 -18.45 7.81 16.31
CA LEU A 713 -17.73 9.07 16.51
C LEU A 713 -16.28 8.75 16.87
N SER A 714 -15.34 9.40 16.22
CA SER A 714 -13.92 9.26 16.52
C SER A 714 -13.26 10.63 16.58
N LEU A 715 -12.40 10.81 17.59
CA LEU A 715 -11.57 11.99 17.75
C LEU A 715 -10.13 11.54 17.95
N SER A 716 -9.17 12.19 17.30
CA SER A 716 -7.75 11.88 17.43
C SER A 716 -6.89 13.13 17.50
N GLY A 717 -5.97 13.18 18.48
CA GLY A 717 -4.94 14.17 18.60
C GLY A 717 -3.59 13.59 18.17
N ILE A 718 -2.81 14.35 17.41
CA ILE A 718 -1.47 14.00 16.97
C ILE A 718 -0.53 15.12 17.39
N TYR A 719 0.47 14.79 18.20
CA TYR A 719 1.54 15.70 18.60
C TYR A 719 2.85 15.29 17.93
N VAL A 720 3.48 16.20 17.22
CA VAL A 720 4.78 16.04 16.56
C VAL A 720 5.79 16.96 17.19
N THR A 721 6.90 16.38 17.64
CA THR A 721 7.95 17.15 18.33
C THR A 721 8.77 17.97 17.34
N LYS A 722 9.41 19.03 17.82
CA LYS A 722 10.45 19.71 17.06
C LYS A 722 11.58 18.72 16.75
N GLN A 723 12.06 18.68 15.51
CA GLN A 723 13.22 17.86 15.17
C GLN A 723 14.50 18.51 15.69
N THR A 724 15.13 17.84 16.66
CA THR A 724 16.40 18.30 17.24
C THR A 724 17.60 17.48 16.78
N ARG A 725 17.36 16.40 16.05
CA ARG A 725 18.36 15.47 15.55
C ARG A 725 18.65 15.74 14.06
N PHE A 726 19.24 16.90 13.79
CA PHE A 726 19.69 17.32 12.46
C PHE A 726 20.96 18.17 12.61
N ASP A 727 21.68 18.35 11.50
CA ASP A 727 22.86 19.23 11.42
C ASP A 727 22.45 20.55 10.76
N PRO A 728 22.47 21.68 11.48
CA PRO A 728 22.11 22.99 10.94
C PRO A 728 22.96 23.44 9.76
N ASP A 729 24.25 23.05 9.71
CA ASP A 729 25.15 23.42 8.62
C ASP A 729 24.84 22.66 7.31
N LYS A 730 24.18 21.52 7.43
CA LYS A 730 23.73 20.65 6.32
C LYS A 730 22.28 20.89 5.90
N ASP A 731 21.61 21.92 6.46
CA ASP A 731 20.27 22.33 6.09
C ASP A 731 20.28 23.69 5.37
N LEU A 732 19.19 24.04 4.67
CA LEU A 732 19.02 25.36 4.05
C LEU A 732 18.74 26.45 5.07
N VAL A 733 18.19 26.07 6.23
CA VAL A 733 17.88 26.95 7.34
C VAL A 733 18.48 26.38 8.65
N PRO A 734 18.95 27.27 9.55
CA PRO A 734 19.66 26.84 10.76
C PRO A 734 18.75 26.21 11.83
N ASP A 735 17.44 26.31 11.69
CA ASP A 735 16.48 25.82 12.67
C ASP A 735 15.38 24.92 12.02
N SER A 736 14.95 23.92 12.75
CA SER A 736 13.86 23.03 12.33
C SER A 736 12.50 23.64 12.66
N PRO A 737 11.41 23.22 11.98
CA PRO A 737 10.06 23.65 12.32
C PRO A 737 9.71 23.38 13.79
N PRO A 738 8.93 24.28 14.43
CA PRO A 738 8.47 24.06 15.80
C PRO A 738 7.57 22.83 15.91
N ALA A 739 7.45 22.31 17.15
CA ALA A 739 6.48 21.26 17.46
C ALA A 739 5.05 21.75 17.18
N TYR A 740 4.18 20.84 16.83
CA TYR A 740 2.78 21.15 16.51
C TYR A 740 1.82 20.06 16.97
N PHE A 741 0.56 20.43 17.07
CA PHE A 741 -0.54 19.55 17.45
C PHE A 741 -1.66 19.62 16.39
N LEU A 742 -2.15 18.46 15.95
CA LEU A 742 -3.28 18.34 15.04
C LEU A 742 -4.42 17.61 15.72
N LEU A 743 -5.63 18.15 15.59
CA LEU A 743 -6.86 17.49 16.00
C LEU A 743 -7.63 17.05 14.77
N ASN A 744 -7.98 15.75 14.73
CA ASN A 744 -8.77 15.16 13.68
C ASN A 744 -10.01 14.50 14.26
N GLY A 745 -11.07 14.37 13.46
CA GLY A 745 -12.30 13.72 13.91
C GLY A 745 -13.09 13.10 12.77
N THR A 746 -13.88 12.10 13.09
CA THR A 746 -14.79 11.46 12.13
C THR A 746 -16.13 11.22 12.79
N ALA A 747 -17.20 11.60 12.10
CA ALA A 747 -18.57 11.23 12.44
C ALA A 747 -19.13 10.38 11.28
N GLU A 748 -19.52 9.15 11.59
CA GLU A 748 -20.10 8.20 10.64
C GLU A 748 -21.55 7.90 11.04
N PHE A 749 -22.44 7.90 10.07
CA PHE A 749 -23.81 7.43 10.21
C PHE A 749 -24.06 6.33 9.19
N ARG A 750 -24.44 5.16 9.68
CA ARG A 750 -24.64 3.94 8.90
C ARG A 750 -26.11 3.50 8.96
N ILE A 751 -26.63 3.14 7.79
CA ILE A 751 -27.96 2.59 7.59
C ILE A 751 -27.83 1.21 6.96
N ALA A 752 -28.24 0.16 7.69
CA ALA A 752 -28.36 -1.17 7.11
C ALA A 752 -29.66 -1.24 6.30
N LEU A 753 -29.56 -1.64 5.04
CA LEU A 753 -30.68 -1.76 4.11
C LEU A 753 -30.99 -3.23 3.82
N PRO A 754 -32.18 -3.58 3.32
CA PRO A 754 -32.52 -4.94 2.91
C PRO A 754 -31.50 -5.53 1.91
N MET A 755 -31.41 -6.87 1.81
CA MET A 755 -30.50 -7.61 0.93
C MET A 755 -29.00 -7.31 1.19
N LYS A 756 -28.60 -7.12 2.45
CA LYS A 756 -27.21 -6.83 2.87
C LYS A 756 -26.62 -5.56 2.25
N ARG A 757 -27.46 -4.64 1.82
CA ARG A 757 -27.02 -3.32 1.35
C ARG A 757 -26.72 -2.40 2.53
N GLU A 758 -25.88 -1.41 2.29
CA GLU A 758 -25.47 -0.47 3.32
C GLU A 758 -25.30 0.91 2.73
N LEU A 759 -25.78 1.91 3.45
CA LEU A 759 -25.54 3.32 3.14
C LEU A 759 -24.85 3.96 4.33
N LYS A 760 -23.69 4.61 4.06
CA LYS A 760 -22.94 5.36 5.07
C LYS A 760 -22.82 6.82 4.66
N PHE A 761 -22.97 7.71 5.62
CA PHE A 761 -22.63 9.12 5.51
C PHE A 761 -21.51 9.41 6.51
N MET A 762 -20.47 10.10 6.07
CA MET A 762 -19.30 10.39 6.91
C MET A 762 -18.92 11.86 6.77
N ILE A 763 -18.57 12.45 7.89
CA ILE A 763 -17.88 13.75 7.98
C ILE A 763 -16.52 13.47 8.57
N VAL A 764 -15.46 13.80 7.83
CA VAL A 764 -14.07 13.65 8.28
C VAL A 764 -13.46 15.02 8.39
N GLY A 765 -13.01 15.40 9.57
CA GLY A 765 -12.28 16.64 9.85
C GLY A 765 -10.80 16.35 10.08
N GLU A 766 -9.94 17.05 9.36
CA GLU A 766 -8.48 17.00 9.52
C GLU A 766 -7.97 18.38 9.89
N ASN A 767 -7.00 18.44 10.80
CA ASN A 767 -6.50 19.71 11.35
C ASN A 767 -7.63 20.66 11.75
N ILE A 768 -8.61 20.17 12.52
CA ILE A 768 -9.84 20.89 12.89
C ILE A 768 -9.53 22.23 13.58
N LEU A 769 -8.43 22.30 14.33
CA LEU A 769 -7.99 23.53 15.02
C LEU A 769 -7.32 24.52 14.05
N ASN A 770 -7.21 24.19 12.78
CA ASN A 770 -6.58 25.00 11.74
C ASN A 770 -5.16 25.45 12.12
N ALA A 771 -4.37 24.55 12.68
CA ALA A 771 -2.99 24.84 13.07
C ALA A 771 -2.15 25.17 11.82
N LEU A 772 -1.34 26.22 11.93
CA LEU A 772 -0.34 26.58 10.92
C LEU A 772 0.97 25.86 11.27
N TYR A 773 1.38 24.92 10.47
CA TYR A 773 2.52 24.05 10.77
C TYR A 773 3.36 23.70 9.55
N LYS A 774 4.54 23.17 9.78
CA LYS A 774 5.44 22.62 8.78
C LYS A 774 5.92 21.24 9.20
N GLU A 775 5.95 20.30 8.26
CA GLU A 775 6.55 18.99 8.48
C GLU A 775 8.06 19.06 8.19
N TYR A 776 8.92 18.51 9.07
CA TYR A 776 10.36 18.54 8.86
C TYR A 776 10.77 17.78 7.60
N THR A 777 10.05 16.73 7.23
CA THR A 777 10.30 15.89 6.05
C THR A 777 9.66 16.44 4.77
N ASP A 778 8.97 17.58 4.81
CA ASP A 778 8.51 18.24 3.57
C ASP A 778 9.63 19.13 3.00
N ARG A 779 10.02 18.87 1.76
CA ARG A 779 11.01 19.68 1.04
C ARG A 779 10.52 21.09 0.71
N PHE A 780 9.20 21.33 0.76
CA PHE A 780 8.64 22.67 0.61
C PHE A 780 8.53 23.47 1.93
N ARG A 781 8.93 22.90 3.07
CA ARG A 781 8.96 23.62 4.36
C ARG A 781 9.75 24.93 4.34
N TYR A 782 10.70 25.03 3.42
CA TYR A 782 11.50 26.25 3.23
C TYR A 782 10.69 27.41 2.64
N TYR A 783 9.59 27.12 1.96
CA TYR A 783 8.82 28.07 1.17
C TYR A 783 7.39 28.25 1.66
N ALA A 784 6.81 27.24 2.32
CA ALA A 784 5.41 27.24 2.67
C ALA A 784 5.09 26.36 3.88
N HIS A 785 3.91 26.55 4.43
CA HIS A 785 3.29 25.71 5.47
C HIS A 785 2.45 24.60 4.84
N GLU A 786 2.13 23.63 5.66
CA GLU A 786 1.26 22.52 5.31
C GLU A 786 -0.21 22.96 5.17
N ARG A 787 -1.03 22.06 4.67
CA ARG A 787 -2.47 22.24 4.52
C ARG A 787 -3.14 22.55 5.87
N GLY A 788 -3.99 23.55 5.90
CA GLY A 788 -4.85 23.91 7.03
C GLY A 788 -6.02 22.96 7.19
N ALA A 789 -7.06 23.43 7.91
CA ALA A 789 -8.25 22.62 8.16
C ALA A 789 -8.90 22.10 6.88
N ASN A 790 -9.35 20.85 6.91
CA ASN A 790 -10.12 20.22 5.86
C ASN A 790 -11.31 19.45 6.45
N PHE A 791 -12.49 19.64 5.86
CA PHE A 791 -13.67 18.83 6.16
C PHE A 791 -14.09 18.09 4.90
N SER A 792 -14.21 16.77 5.01
CA SER A 792 -14.65 15.92 3.91
C SER A 792 -16.05 15.40 4.20
N LEU A 793 -16.95 15.57 3.24
CA LEU A 793 -18.27 14.92 3.25
C LEU A 793 -18.18 13.70 2.34
N ARG A 794 -18.55 12.53 2.84
CA ARG A 794 -18.48 11.28 2.08
C ARG A 794 -19.76 10.49 2.18
N THR A 795 -20.13 9.85 1.08
CA THR A 795 -21.27 8.94 1.00
C THR A 795 -20.81 7.64 0.37
N LEU A 796 -21.00 6.54 1.08
CA LEU A 796 -20.69 5.19 0.60
C LEU A 796 -21.99 4.38 0.51
N PHE A 797 -22.22 3.77 -0.65
CA PHE A 797 -23.30 2.81 -0.87
C PHE A 797 -22.73 1.46 -1.24
N LYS A 798 -23.08 0.42 -0.48
CA LYS A 798 -22.74 -0.99 -0.78
C LYS A 798 -24.01 -1.75 -1.16
N PHE A 799 -23.92 -2.57 -2.20
CA PHE A 799 -25.04 -3.34 -2.74
C PHE A 799 -24.65 -4.76 -3.16
#